data_80d42dca9e50a41be2fa6bc2a5bd76f8
#
_entry.id   80d42dca9e50a41be2fa6bc2a5bd76f8
#
_cell.length_a   1.000
_cell.length_b   1.000
_cell.length_c   1.000
_cell.angle_alpha   90.00
_cell.angle_beta   90.00
_cell.angle_gamma   90.00
#
_symmetry.space_group_name_H-M   'P 1'
#
loop_
_entity.id
_entity.type
_entity.pdbx_description
1 polymer ?
#
loop_
_entity_poly.entity_id
_entity_poly.type
_entity_poly.pdbx_seq_one_letter_code
_entity_poly.pdbx_strand_id
1 'polypeptide(L)'
;MYRFYLLYCLFLCLGNILFAQTTGFEKGVPQSFCTVQPNELSSSEEFYKEGKRSLAWQFSPRSVLTVKLDTPLHLDSVSKEKRGITLWIYNEQVRKDSLRFEFFSPTGHISYRFGFRLNAQGWRACWIGFAHMKGDKQENTIAGYRIVAPDNNGRVFFDRLVFPVKEMNQRTTPDMQMPYNNSLTFRDLWHWCRVWQWEQLEYDLPLPATLTPTEKQELQTIEERLTKVLTADKVSQGKIDKAYATFQKAQIQRSGNGFTGAPLVVPDDKLNRKKGEISLNDLETMLSGFAYDAYYNQSKDAEHKYFLVWDYAMNQGFAFGSGMGTNHHYGYQIRKIYTTAWLMRDKIRQAPTCDNILSTLSFWAALQETRKACGKNRDELLDTWHTLLMPKIVSAMMTKDERERVRALKGLSRWVSTSLRYTPGTIGGIKVDGTTFHHGGFYPAYTTGALAMLGQFINLTNKTSYQLTLSARKVLKSALIAMRNYCNKYEWGVGISGRHPFGGSMKDDDIDAFAYLALSGDFSDKGEPFDHQLAADYLRLCKRNTPEAAYFKQQGILPATAPQGFFVYNYGSAGIFRRNNWMVTLKGYNTDVWGAEIYTKDNRYGRYQSYGSVQIMGAPSRKASGYNENGWDWNRLPGTTTIHLPFELLNSPLPVSYTHLRAHETPEH
;
A
#
# COMPACT_ATOMS: atom_id res chain seq x y z
N MET A 1 56.70 10.38 7.06
CA MET A 1 56.03 11.54 6.43
C MET A 1 54.85 11.15 5.53
N TYR A 2 54.88 10.05 4.78
CA TYR A 2 53.74 9.61 3.89
C TYR A 2 52.46 9.15 4.62
N ARG A 3 52.54 8.66 5.85
CA ARG A 3 51.35 8.23 6.62
C ARG A 3 50.53 9.39 7.23
N PHE A 4 51.15 10.54 7.43
CA PHE A 4 50.44 11.73 7.92
C PHE A 4 49.67 12.48 6.82
N TYR A 5 50.14 12.44 5.58
CA TYR A 5 49.44 13.03 4.45
C TYR A 5 48.19 12.24 4.05
N LEU A 6 48.21 10.91 4.20
CA LEU A 6 47.03 10.09 3.93
C LEU A 6 45.90 10.31 4.96
N LEU A 7 46.25 10.52 6.24
CA LEU A 7 45.25 10.87 7.26
C LEU A 7 44.67 12.28 7.07
N TYR A 8 45.48 13.24 6.63
CA TYR A 8 45.00 14.61 6.36
C TYR A 8 44.15 14.69 5.11
N CYS A 9 44.45 13.94 4.08
CA CYS A 9 43.57 13.80 2.90
C CYS A 9 42.28 13.02 3.21
N LEU A 10 42.30 12.02 4.10
CA LEU A 10 41.06 11.36 4.57
C LEU A 10 40.20 12.31 5.42
N PHE A 11 40.78 13.21 6.20
CA PHE A 11 40.01 14.21 6.97
C PHE A 11 39.48 15.36 6.10
N LEU A 12 40.13 15.69 4.99
CA LEU A 12 39.67 16.69 4.04
C LEU A 12 38.58 16.13 3.05
N CYS A 13 38.54 14.82 2.86
CA CYS A 13 37.44 14.15 2.13
C CYS A 13 36.19 13.88 2.99
N LEU A 14 36.25 14.11 4.31
CA LEU A 14 35.09 14.14 5.20
C LEU A 14 34.41 15.52 5.19
N GLY A 15 34.79 16.39 4.27
CA GLY A 15 34.17 17.67 4.03
C GLY A 15 32.74 17.51 3.47
N ASN A 16 31.80 17.80 4.34
CA ASN A 16 30.39 18.12 4.02
C ASN A 16 29.57 17.04 3.33
N ILE A 17 29.36 15.89 3.99
CA ILE A 17 28.11 15.21 3.88
C ILE A 17 27.08 16.11 4.58
N LEU A 18 26.47 17.03 3.85
CA LEU A 18 25.30 17.76 4.27
C LEU A 18 24.17 16.72 4.42
N PHE A 19 24.06 16.15 5.62
CA PHE A 19 22.86 15.44 6.00
C PHE A 19 21.71 16.44 5.92
N ALA A 20 20.68 16.15 5.18
CA ALA A 20 19.44 16.91 5.23
C ALA A 20 18.96 16.90 6.70
N GLN A 21 19.14 18.01 7.39
CA GLN A 21 18.84 18.09 8.82
C GLN A 21 17.34 18.38 8.96
N THR A 22 16.64 17.47 9.61
CA THR A 22 15.23 17.71 9.96
C THR A 22 15.17 18.78 11.03
N THR A 23 14.40 19.84 10.80
CA THR A 23 14.13 20.90 11.77
C THR A 23 12.78 20.61 12.43
N GLY A 24 12.82 20.11 13.67
CA GLY A 24 11.63 19.80 14.49
C GLY A 24 11.30 20.89 15.51
N PHE A 25 11.95 22.05 15.44
CA PHE A 25 11.72 23.24 16.29
C PHE A 25 11.80 23.02 17.81
N GLU A 26 12.37 21.89 18.26
CA GLU A 26 12.52 21.56 19.69
C GLU A 26 13.39 22.56 20.47
N LYS A 27 14.32 23.23 19.78
CA LYS A 27 15.23 24.23 20.36
C LYS A 27 14.68 25.66 20.27
N GLY A 28 13.44 25.83 19.82
CA GLY A 28 12.83 27.13 19.61
C GLY A 28 12.83 27.58 18.14
N VAL A 29 12.57 28.86 17.92
CA VAL A 29 12.56 29.47 16.59
C VAL A 29 14.00 29.61 16.08
N PRO A 30 14.39 28.99 14.93
CA PRO A 30 15.74 29.12 14.38
C PRO A 30 16.04 30.57 13.96
N GLN A 31 17.26 31.05 14.14
CA GLN A 31 17.69 32.40 13.78
C GLN A 31 17.52 32.74 12.28
N SER A 32 17.54 31.72 11.42
CA SER A 32 17.30 31.87 9.98
C SER A 32 15.84 32.17 9.62
N PHE A 33 14.90 32.10 10.58
CA PHE A 33 13.48 32.35 10.38
C PHE A 33 13.13 33.76 10.87
N CYS A 34 12.71 34.62 9.96
CA CYS A 34 12.43 36.02 10.25
C CYS A 34 11.07 36.45 9.70
N THR A 35 10.35 37.27 10.44
CA THR A 35 9.16 38.01 9.99
C THR A 35 9.39 39.51 10.10
N VAL A 36 8.64 40.29 9.32
CA VAL A 36 8.72 41.76 9.36
C VAL A 36 8.13 42.29 10.67
N GLN A 37 7.04 41.69 11.11
CA GLN A 37 6.41 42.08 12.38
C GLN A 37 7.02 41.27 13.53
N PRO A 38 7.40 41.93 14.63
CA PRO A 38 7.92 41.21 15.79
C PRO A 38 6.82 40.31 16.41
N ASN A 39 7.23 39.21 17.02
CA ASN A 39 6.34 38.30 17.74
C ASN A 39 5.34 37.48 16.91
N GLU A 40 5.42 37.47 15.57
CA GLU A 40 4.59 36.60 14.76
C GLU A 40 5.02 35.12 14.87
N LEU A 41 6.26 34.83 15.22
CA LEU A 41 6.81 33.48 15.38
C LEU A 41 7.03 33.13 16.85
N SER A 42 6.61 31.94 17.21
CA SER A 42 6.88 31.36 18.53
C SER A 42 7.08 29.85 18.46
N SER A 43 7.84 29.30 19.41
CA SER A 43 7.86 27.86 19.64
C SER A 43 6.63 27.46 20.45
N SER A 44 5.89 26.44 19.98
CA SER A 44 4.64 26.02 20.59
C SER A 44 4.62 24.53 20.94
N GLU A 45 4.00 24.20 22.06
CA GLU A 45 3.71 22.84 22.50
C GLU A 45 2.24 22.43 22.24
N GLU A 46 1.46 23.32 21.59
CA GLU A 46 0.04 23.05 21.34
C GLU A 46 -0.17 21.92 20.32
N PHE A 47 0.51 22.03 19.18
CA PHE A 47 0.41 21.05 18.09
C PHE A 47 1.82 20.75 17.56
N TYR A 48 2.18 19.49 17.52
CA TYR A 48 3.48 19.04 17.02
C TYR A 48 3.36 17.72 16.26
N LYS A 49 4.23 17.52 15.29
CA LYS A 49 4.29 16.34 14.43
C LYS A 49 5.56 15.53 14.67
N GLU A 50 6.50 16.10 15.40
CA GLU A 50 7.74 15.48 15.87
C GLU A 50 8.06 16.03 17.26
N GLY A 51 8.67 15.23 18.12
CA GLY A 51 9.07 15.68 19.44
C GLY A 51 7.92 16.18 20.30
N LYS A 52 8.03 17.43 20.77
CA LYS A 52 7.03 18.10 21.63
C LYS A 52 6.78 19.55 21.24
N ARG A 53 7.45 20.08 20.23
CA ARG A 53 7.36 21.47 19.81
C ARG A 53 7.27 21.62 18.31
N SER A 54 6.64 22.70 17.89
CA SER A 54 6.55 23.14 16.51
C SER A 54 6.77 24.63 16.41
N LEU A 55 6.87 25.16 15.19
CA LEU A 55 6.92 26.59 14.94
C LEU A 55 5.48 27.09 14.71
N ALA A 56 4.96 27.89 15.61
CA ALA A 56 3.71 28.63 15.41
C ALA A 56 3.97 29.93 14.68
N TRP A 57 3.18 30.21 13.65
CA TRP A 57 3.18 31.49 12.92
C TRP A 57 1.78 32.13 13.00
N GLN A 58 1.68 33.16 13.82
CA GLN A 58 0.50 34.04 13.94
C GLN A 58 0.65 35.17 12.92
N PHE A 59 0.11 34.99 11.73
CA PHE A 59 0.31 35.92 10.63
C PHE A 59 -0.79 36.98 10.52
N SER A 60 -0.37 38.20 10.15
CA SER A 60 -1.22 39.28 9.68
C SER A 60 -1.42 39.17 8.16
N PRO A 61 -2.39 39.94 7.58
CA PRO A 61 -2.62 39.92 6.13
C PRO A 61 -1.32 40.20 5.36
N ARG A 62 -1.00 39.32 4.40
CA ARG A 62 0.19 39.43 3.56
C ARG A 62 1.52 39.45 4.28
N SER A 63 1.58 39.12 5.57
CA SER A 63 2.87 39.03 6.26
C SER A 63 3.75 37.97 5.63
N VAL A 64 5.05 38.13 5.81
CA VAL A 64 6.06 37.30 5.13
C VAL A 64 6.98 36.68 6.16
N LEU A 65 6.99 35.34 6.18
CA LEU A 65 8.01 34.56 6.86
C LEU A 65 9.15 34.27 5.88
N THR A 66 10.35 34.74 6.18
CA THR A 66 11.54 34.54 5.36
C THR A 66 12.51 33.58 6.02
N VAL A 67 13.04 32.64 5.26
CA VAL A 67 14.08 31.69 5.67
C VAL A 67 15.28 31.86 4.76
N LYS A 68 16.42 32.26 5.31
CA LYS A 68 17.70 32.39 4.59
C LYS A 68 18.54 31.15 4.81
N LEU A 69 19.23 30.71 3.77
CA LEU A 69 20.20 29.64 3.84
C LEU A 69 21.59 30.20 4.16
N ASP A 70 22.29 29.56 5.07
CA ASP A 70 23.71 29.91 5.37
C ASP A 70 24.61 29.75 4.14
N THR A 71 24.31 28.73 3.33
CA THR A 71 25.00 28.49 2.05
C THR A 71 23.95 28.35 0.96
N PRO A 72 24.01 29.17 -0.10
CA PRO A 72 23.08 29.05 -1.22
C PRO A 72 23.13 27.67 -1.87
N LEU A 73 21.95 27.15 -2.22
CA LEU A 73 21.77 25.86 -2.88
C LEU A 73 21.86 26.02 -4.39
N HIS A 74 22.85 25.38 -5.02
CA HIS A 74 22.91 25.31 -6.49
C HIS A 74 22.11 24.10 -7.00
N LEU A 75 21.27 24.31 -8.01
CA LEU A 75 20.42 23.32 -8.66
C LEU A 75 20.92 23.06 -10.10
N ASP A 76 21.66 21.96 -10.29
CA ASP A 76 21.90 21.42 -11.63
C ASP A 76 20.65 20.63 -12.13
N SER A 77 20.71 20.06 -13.32
CA SER A 77 19.60 19.31 -13.92
C SER A 77 19.15 18.15 -13.04
N VAL A 78 20.09 17.39 -12.49
CA VAL A 78 19.81 16.23 -11.61
C VAL A 78 19.23 16.69 -10.28
N SER A 79 19.77 17.76 -9.70
CA SER A 79 19.27 18.32 -8.44
C SER A 79 17.84 18.88 -8.57
N LYS A 80 17.48 19.47 -9.70
CA LYS A 80 16.10 19.94 -9.96
C LYS A 80 15.09 18.78 -9.88
N GLU A 81 15.44 17.62 -10.44
CA GLU A 81 14.58 16.44 -10.43
C GLU A 81 14.52 15.78 -9.03
N LYS A 82 15.61 15.78 -8.30
CA LYS A 82 15.73 15.03 -7.06
C LYS A 82 15.46 15.83 -5.79
N ARG A 83 15.76 17.15 -5.77
CA ARG A 83 15.65 17.97 -4.56
C ARG A 83 14.32 18.68 -4.44
N GLY A 84 13.97 19.06 -3.21
CA GLY A 84 12.73 19.76 -2.93
C GLY A 84 12.63 20.16 -1.47
N ILE A 85 11.41 20.42 -1.03
CA ILE A 85 11.06 20.73 0.35
C ILE A 85 10.03 19.74 0.84
N THR A 86 10.17 19.30 2.10
CA THR A 86 9.14 18.60 2.85
C THR A 86 8.95 19.25 4.21
N LEU A 87 7.72 19.48 4.59
CA LEU A 87 7.32 19.89 5.93
C LEU A 87 5.90 19.47 6.20
N TRP A 88 5.50 19.53 7.46
CA TRP A 88 4.12 19.37 7.86
C TRP A 88 3.54 20.72 8.28
N ILE A 89 2.30 20.99 7.87
CA ILE A 89 1.58 22.21 8.19
C ILE A 89 0.31 21.81 8.93
N TYR A 90 0.14 22.34 10.14
CA TYR A 90 -1.12 22.28 10.87
C TYR A 90 -1.91 23.55 10.62
N ASN A 91 -3.14 23.39 10.19
CA ASN A 91 -4.09 24.48 10.02
C ASN A 91 -5.23 24.32 11.04
N GLU A 92 -5.47 25.34 11.83
CA GLU A 92 -6.52 25.31 12.86
C GLU A 92 -7.92 25.47 12.27
N GLN A 93 -8.04 26.23 11.18
CA GLN A 93 -9.32 26.62 10.62
C GLN A 93 -9.33 26.43 9.10
N VAL A 94 -10.35 25.74 8.61
CA VAL A 94 -10.56 25.57 7.16
C VAL A 94 -10.80 26.92 6.51
N ARG A 95 -10.04 27.23 5.45
CA ARG A 95 -10.07 28.49 4.69
C ARG A 95 -10.02 28.21 3.19
N LYS A 96 -10.48 29.17 2.39
CA LYS A 96 -10.33 29.11 0.92
C LYS A 96 -8.95 29.59 0.44
N ASP A 97 -8.18 30.17 1.35
CA ASP A 97 -6.89 30.80 1.09
C ASP A 97 -5.76 29.78 0.96
N SER A 98 -4.58 30.29 0.58
CA SER A 98 -3.35 29.51 0.46
C SER A 98 -2.16 30.26 1.02
N LEU A 99 -1.22 29.55 1.62
CA LEU A 99 0.14 30.03 1.84
C LEU A 99 0.89 29.95 0.51
N ARG A 100 1.64 30.99 0.14
CA ARG A 100 2.46 31.02 -1.07
C ARG A 100 3.93 30.90 -0.72
N PHE A 101 4.56 29.84 -1.19
CA PHE A 101 5.99 29.59 -1.05
C PHE A 101 6.72 30.14 -2.26
N GLU A 102 7.77 30.91 -2.04
CA GLU A 102 8.58 31.57 -3.08
C GLU A 102 10.06 31.38 -2.75
N PHE A 103 10.82 30.78 -3.66
CA PHE A 103 12.23 30.52 -3.53
C PHE A 103 13.01 31.58 -4.30
N PHE A 104 13.90 32.27 -3.62
CA PHE A 104 14.63 33.41 -4.17
C PHE A 104 16.12 33.11 -4.31
N SER A 105 16.73 33.71 -5.33
CA SER A 105 18.16 33.69 -5.60
C SER A 105 18.93 34.71 -4.74
N PRO A 106 20.28 34.73 -4.80
CA PRO A 106 21.08 35.78 -4.17
C PRO A 106 20.76 37.20 -4.68
N THR A 107 20.24 37.35 -5.90
CA THR A 107 19.79 38.61 -6.46
C THR A 107 18.40 39.03 -6.00
N GLY A 108 17.68 38.16 -5.29
CA GLY A 108 16.31 38.36 -4.85
C GLY A 108 15.23 37.94 -5.87
N HIS A 109 15.64 37.42 -7.03
CA HIS A 109 14.73 36.94 -8.06
C HIS A 109 13.99 35.67 -7.62
N ILE A 110 12.67 35.56 -7.90
CA ILE A 110 11.83 34.40 -7.53
C ILE A 110 11.76 33.42 -8.68
N SER A 111 12.61 32.41 -8.65
CA SER A 111 12.69 31.39 -9.73
C SER A 111 11.71 30.23 -9.56
N TYR A 112 11.30 29.91 -8.33
CA TYR A 112 10.41 28.79 -8.03
C TYR A 112 9.33 29.22 -7.05
N ARG A 113 8.09 28.73 -7.26
CA ARG A 113 6.96 29.02 -6.36
C ARG A 113 5.90 27.94 -6.39
N PHE A 114 5.15 27.81 -5.29
CA PHE A 114 3.92 27.02 -5.21
C PHE A 114 2.99 27.56 -4.13
N GLY A 115 1.74 27.11 -4.12
CA GLY A 115 0.77 27.43 -3.09
C GLY A 115 0.38 26.18 -2.28
N PHE A 116 0.18 26.33 -0.99
CA PHE A 116 -0.39 25.33 -0.11
C PHE A 116 -1.76 25.80 0.36
N ARG A 117 -2.82 25.05 0.02
CA ARG A 117 -4.21 25.41 0.35
C ARG A 117 -4.51 25.18 1.83
N LEU A 118 -5.20 26.12 2.46
CA LEU A 118 -5.63 26.03 3.87
C LEU A 118 -7.05 25.44 4.00
N ASN A 119 -7.48 24.62 3.07
CA ASN A 119 -8.83 24.06 2.97
C ASN A 119 -9.04 22.75 3.75
N ALA A 120 -8.17 22.47 4.71
CA ALA A 120 -8.31 21.33 5.62
C ALA A 120 -7.90 21.74 7.03
N GLN A 121 -8.49 21.13 8.05
CA GLN A 121 -8.07 21.23 9.45
C GLN A 121 -7.09 20.11 9.80
N GLY A 122 -6.19 20.38 10.76
CA GLY A 122 -5.19 19.41 11.23
C GLY A 122 -3.92 19.37 10.35
N TRP A 123 -3.08 18.39 10.59
CA TRP A 123 -1.80 18.22 9.92
C TRP A 123 -1.95 17.75 8.47
N ARG A 124 -1.23 18.40 7.55
CA ARG A 124 -1.14 18.04 6.13
C ARG A 124 0.30 18.07 5.66
N ALA A 125 0.67 17.15 4.80
CA ALA A 125 2.01 17.07 4.22
C ALA A 125 2.17 18.11 3.09
N CYS A 126 3.18 18.96 3.22
CA CYS A 126 3.58 19.92 2.21
C CYS A 126 4.90 19.47 1.57
N TRP A 127 4.81 18.57 0.60
CA TRP A 127 5.96 17.89 -0.02
C TRP A 127 5.97 18.15 -1.52
N ILE A 128 7.05 18.77 -2.03
CA ILE A 128 7.16 19.08 -3.46
C ILE A 128 8.63 19.17 -3.90
N GLY A 129 8.93 18.59 -5.05
CA GLY A 129 10.23 18.73 -5.73
C GLY A 129 10.29 20.00 -6.58
N PHE A 130 11.50 20.56 -6.78
CA PHE A 130 11.70 21.77 -7.60
C PHE A 130 11.22 21.61 -9.05
N ALA A 131 11.35 20.42 -9.64
CA ALA A 131 10.85 20.14 -10.98
C ALA A 131 9.36 20.45 -11.14
N HIS A 132 8.58 20.25 -10.07
CA HIS A 132 7.12 20.40 -10.07
C HIS A 132 6.62 21.78 -9.62
N MET A 133 7.53 22.65 -9.16
CA MET A 133 7.18 24.03 -8.82
C MET A 133 6.97 24.87 -10.07
N LYS A 134 6.12 25.89 -9.94
CA LYS A 134 5.94 26.94 -10.96
C LYS A 134 7.06 27.97 -10.86
N GLY A 135 7.18 28.86 -11.86
CA GLY A 135 8.19 29.92 -11.94
C GLY A 135 8.86 29.90 -13.29
N ASP A 136 9.71 30.91 -13.55
CA ASP A 136 10.49 31.00 -14.78
C ASP A 136 11.74 30.09 -14.77
N LYS A 137 12.17 29.67 -13.57
CA LYS A 137 13.30 28.74 -13.33
C LYS A 137 14.63 29.23 -13.97
N GLN A 138 14.78 30.55 -14.11
CA GLN A 138 15.95 31.14 -14.78
C GLN A 138 17.22 31.03 -13.93
N GLU A 139 17.11 31.32 -12.62
CA GLU A 139 18.24 31.25 -11.71
C GLU A 139 18.26 29.89 -10.98
N ASN A 140 19.42 29.25 -11.03
CA ASN A 140 19.61 27.91 -10.48
C ASN A 140 20.19 27.91 -9.05
N THR A 141 20.46 29.10 -8.50
CA THR A 141 21.01 29.24 -7.14
C THR A 141 19.94 29.80 -6.22
N ILE A 142 19.62 29.05 -5.17
CA ILE A 142 18.60 29.40 -4.18
C ILE A 142 19.29 29.89 -2.91
N ALA A 143 19.05 31.14 -2.52
CA ALA A 143 19.58 31.74 -1.29
C ALA A 143 18.63 31.58 -0.10
N GLY A 144 17.37 31.22 -0.36
CA GLY A 144 16.38 31.03 0.67
C GLY A 144 14.97 30.90 0.08
N TYR A 145 14.00 30.90 0.96
CA TYR A 145 12.60 30.95 0.56
C TYR A 145 11.80 31.84 1.50
N ARG A 146 10.66 32.27 1.04
CA ARG A 146 9.69 33.01 1.85
C ARG A 146 8.30 32.38 1.73
N ILE A 147 7.55 32.46 2.81
CA ILE A 147 6.15 32.05 2.87
C ILE A 147 5.32 33.31 3.05
N VAL A 148 4.44 33.58 2.09
CA VAL A 148 3.57 34.76 2.11
C VAL A 148 2.20 34.33 2.60
N ALA A 149 1.71 35.00 3.64
CA ALA A 149 0.40 34.79 4.21
C ALA A 149 -0.73 35.28 3.25
N PRO A 150 -1.94 34.75 3.37
CA PRO A 150 -3.11 35.25 2.66
C PRO A 150 -3.54 36.66 3.15
N ASP A 151 -4.61 37.17 2.55
CA ASP A 151 -5.14 38.53 2.85
C ASP A 151 -5.87 38.65 4.20
N ASN A 152 -5.94 37.59 4.98
CA ASN A 152 -6.60 37.50 6.27
C ASN A 152 -5.64 37.10 7.38
N ASN A 153 -5.95 37.52 8.62
CA ASN A 153 -5.22 37.04 9.81
C ASN A 153 -5.38 35.52 9.97
N GLY A 154 -4.40 34.86 10.56
CA GLY A 154 -4.50 33.46 10.87
C GLY A 154 -3.32 32.90 11.64
N ARG A 155 -3.43 31.62 12.00
CA ARG A 155 -2.38 30.89 12.67
C ARG A 155 -2.20 29.52 12.02
N VAL A 156 -0.94 29.15 11.80
CA VAL A 156 -0.54 27.82 11.34
C VAL A 156 0.68 27.36 12.12
N PHE A 157 0.92 26.04 12.12
CA PHE A 157 2.10 25.48 12.74
C PHE A 157 2.90 24.70 11.71
N PHE A 158 4.22 24.78 11.80
CA PHE A 158 5.15 24.07 10.93
C PHE A 158 5.97 23.08 11.76
N ASP A 159 6.18 21.88 11.22
CA ASP A 159 7.01 20.88 11.85
C ASP A 159 7.62 19.94 10.83
N ARG A 160 8.64 19.16 11.25
CA ARG A 160 9.37 18.17 10.42
C ARG A 160 9.86 18.78 9.10
N LEU A 161 10.39 19.96 9.14
CA LEU A 161 10.92 20.64 7.96
C LEU A 161 12.23 20.01 7.53
N VAL A 162 12.32 19.63 6.27
CA VAL A 162 13.58 19.26 5.61
C VAL A 162 13.75 20.12 4.36
N PHE A 163 14.81 20.93 4.37
CA PHE A 163 15.17 21.75 3.22
C PHE A 163 16.69 21.97 3.16
N PRO A 164 17.35 21.70 2.02
CA PRO A 164 16.81 20.97 0.88
C PRO A 164 16.71 19.47 1.17
N VAL A 165 15.68 18.82 0.69
CA VAL A 165 15.63 17.36 0.65
C VAL A 165 16.71 16.88 -0.31
N LYS A 166 17.52 15.90 0.09
CA LYS A 166 18.58 15.35 -0.75
C LYS A 166 18.05 14.65 -1.99
N GLU A 167 16.92 13.94 -1.80
CA GLU A 167 16.23 13.21 -2.85
C GLU A 167 14.75 13.02 -2.47
N MET A 168 13.87 13.60 -3.28
CA MET A 168 12.43 13.46 -3.11
C MET A 168 12.00 12.03 -3.47
N ASN A 169 11.19 11.43 -2.61
CA ASN A 169 10.51 10.21 -2.99
C ASN A 169 9.36 10.55 -3.94
N GLN A 170 9.53 10.23 -5.21
CA GLN A 170 8.56 10.54 -6.23
C GLN A 170 7.29 9.67 -6.15
N ARG A 171 7.31 8.57 -5.40
CA ARG A 171 6.17 7.67 -5.20
C ARG A 171 5.22 8.14 -4.10
N THR A 172 5.52 9.27 -3.50
CA THR A 172 4.71 9.84 -2.42
C THR A 172 3.32 10.21 -2.93
N THR A 173 2.29 9.79 -2.19
CA THR A 173 0.92 10.26 -2.43
C THR A 173 0.81 11.72 -1.99
N PRO A 174 0.54 12.66 -2.90
CA PRO A 174 0.44 14.08 -2.52
C PRO A 174 -0.84 14.34 -1.73
N ASP A 175 -0.79 15.32 -0.84
CA ASP A 175 -1.98 15.87 -0.20
C ASP A 175 -2.72 16.81 -1.17
N MET A 176 -4.04 16.85 -1.09
CA MET A 176 -4.87 17.69 -1.98
C MET A 176 -4.65 19.20 -1.77
N GLN A 177 -3.98 19.59 -0.68
CA GLN A 177 -3.54 20.96 -0.40
C GLN A 177 -2.44 21.42 -1.34
N MET A 178 -1.71 20.47 -1.95
CA MET A 178 -0.63 20.76 -2.91
C MET A 178 -1.18 20.97 -4.32
N PRO A 179 -0.62 21.89 -5.12
CA PRO A 179 -1.00 22.07 -6.53
C PRO A 179 -0.46 20.97 -7.43
N TYR A 180 0.41 20.15 -6.89
CA TYR A 180 1.18 19.16 -7.58
C TYR A 180 0.50 17.79 -7.52
N ASN A 181 0.53 17.10 -8.63
CA ASN A 181 0.32 15.68 -8.67
C ASN A 181 1.48 15.04 -9.44
N ASN A 182 1.92 13.88 -8.99
CA ASN A 182 3.06 13.18 -9.56
C ASN A 182 2.70 12.37 -10.83
N SER A 183 1.58 12.65 -11.49
CA SER A 183 1.11 11.92 -12.68
C SER A 183 2.05 11.98 -13.87
N LEU A 184 2.84 13.04 -13.97
CA LEU A 184 3.71 13.27 -15.11
C LEU A 184 5.01 12.49 -15.06
N THR A 185 5.46 12.08 -13.87
CA THR A 185 6.76 11.43 -13.66
C THR A 185 6.65 9.91 -13.47
N PHE A 186 5.43 9.41 -13.27
CA PHE A 186 5.21 7.98 -13.07
C PHE A 186 4.54 7.35 -14.27
N ARG A 187 5.08 6.19 -14.66
CA ARG A 187 4.37 5.23 -15.47
C ARG A 187 3.02 4.95 -14.81
N ASP A 188 1.99 4.62 -15.57
CA ASP A 188 0.65 4.25 -15.08
C ASP A 188 0.64 3.02 -14.16
N LEU A 189 1.81 2.63 -13.69
CA LEU A 189 2.10 1.40 -12.99
C LEU A 189 1.81 1.49 -11.48
N TRP A 190 1.89 2.69 -10.91
CA TRP A 190 1.99 2.87 -9.46
C TRP A 190 0.70 3.47 -8.89
N HIS A 191 -0.11 2.63 -8.30
CA HIS A 191 -1.46 3.03 -7.89
C HIS A 191 -1.51 3.94 -6.66
N TRP A 192 -0.57 3.79 -5.73
CA TRP A 192 -0.61 4.51 -4.45
C TRP A 192 -0.49 6.02 -4.60
N CYS A 193 0.29 6.48 -5.56
CA CYS A 193 0.47 7.90 -5.82
C CYS A 193 -0.66 8.53 -6.64
N ARG A 194 -1.67 7.75 -7.06
CA ARG A 194 -2.77 8.23 -7.91
C ARG A 194 -4.10 8.45 -7.18
N VAL A 195 -4.16 8.17 -5.89
CA VAL A 195 -5.42 8.27 -5.12
C VAL A 195 -6.06 9.64 -5.27
N TRP A 196 -5.26 10.70 -5.22
CA TRP A 196 -5.75 12.07 -5.41
C TRP A 196 -6.29 12.33 -6.83
N GLN A 197 -5.71 11.72 -7.86
CA GLN A 197 -6.20 11.85 -9.24
C GLN A 197 -7.49 11.07 -9.44
N TRP A 198 -7.62 9.90 -8.84
CA TRP A 198 -8.85 9.14 -8.91
C TRP A 198 -10.01 9.84 -8.23
N GLU A 199 -9.74 10.63 -7.18
CA GLU A 199 -10.78 11.44 -6.55
C GLU A 199 -11.43 12.45 -7.51
N GLN A 200 -10.72 12.85 -8.57
CA GLN A 200 -11.22 13.76 -9.59
C GLN A 200 -11.94 13.06 -10.75
N LEU A 201 -11.96 11.73 -10.78
CA LEU A 201 -12.68 10.99 -11.80
C LEU A 201 -14.19 11.18 -11.66
N GLU A 202 -14.85 11.44 -12.76
CA GLU A 202 -16.31 11.38 -12.84
C GLU A 202 -16.78 9.95 -13.03
N TYR A 203 -17.96 9.63 -12.50
CA TYR A 203 -18.60 8.36 -12.79
C TYR A 203 -19.05 8.30 -14.25
N ASP A 204 -18.76 7.19 -14.91
CA ASP A 204 -19.35 6.87 -16.22
C ASP A 204 -20.61 5.98 -16.08
N LEU A 205 -20.94 5.56 -14.87
CA LEU A 205 -22.21 4.90 -14.55
C LEU A 205 -23.19 5.93 -13.97
N PRO A 206 -24.44 5.95 -14.44
CA PRO A 206 -25.44 6.87 -13.94
C PRO A 206 -25.83 6.52 -12.49
N LEU A 207 -26.22 7.55 -11.74
CA LEU A 207 -26.88 7.38 -10.46
C LEU A 207 -28.33 6.92 -10.71
N PRO A 208 -28.79 5.80 -10.14
CA PRO A 208 -30.19 5.38 -10.26
C PRO A 208 -31.13 6.47 -9.71
N ALA A 209 -32.22 6.76 -10.40
CA ALA A 209 -33.24 7.69 -9.86
C ALA A 209 -33.92 7.10 -8.61
N THR A 210 -34.27 5.82 -8.68
CA THR A 210 -34.84 5.00 -7.60
C THR A 210 -34.24 3.61 -7.63
N LEU A 211 -34.28 2.90 -6.50
CA LEU A 211 -33.87 1.50 -6.46
C LEU A 211 -35.02 0.58 -6.78
N THR A 212 -34.76 -0.42 -7.61
CA THR A 212 -35.69 -1.54 -7.85
C THR A 212 -35.77 -2.45 -6.62
N PRO A 213 -36.82 -3.25 -6.46
CA PRO A 213 -36.89 -4.26 -5.40
C PRO A 213 -35.72 -5.24 -5.42
N THR A 214 -35.27 -5.64 -6.61
CA THR A 214 -34.10 -6.52 -6.80
C THR A 214 -32.83 -5.88 -6.27
N GLU A 215 -32.53 -4.60 -6.59
CA GLU A 215 -31.36 -3.90 -6.09
C GLU A 215 -31.37 -3.78 -4.56
N LYS A 216 -32.52 -3.53 -3.94
CA LYS A 216 -32.65 -3.51 -2.47
C LYS A 216 -32.35 -4.87 -1.86
N GLN A 217 -32.93 -5.94 -2.42
CA GLN A 217 -32.68 -7.32 -1.97
C GLN A 217 -31.19 -7.71 -2.13
N GLU A 218 -30.55 -7.30 -3.22
CA GLU A 218 -29.14 -7.59 -3.46
C GLU A 218 -28.23 -6.82 -2.50
N LEU A 219 -28.51 -5.56 -2.18
CA LEU A 219 -27.81 -4.81 -1.14
C LEU A 219 -27.89 -5.51 0.22
N GLN A 220 -29.09 -5.94 0.61
CA GLN A 220 -29.29 -6.70 1.85
C GLN A 220 -28.49 -8.01 1.83
N THR A 221 -28.54 -8.75 0.72
CA THR A 221 -27.79 -10.00 0.56
C THR A 221 -26.28 -9.79 0.74
N ILE A 222 -25.72 -8.71 0.15
CA ILE A 222 -24.29 -8.40 0.30
C ILE A 222 -23.99 -7.98 1.73
N GLU A 223 -24.87 -7.18 2.37
CA GLU A 223 -24.69 -6.77 3.77
C GLU A 223 -24.66 -7.98 4.72
N GLU A 224 -25.58 -8.91 4.57
CA GLU A 224 -25.62 -10.14 5.36
C GLU A 224 -24.37 -11.00 5.17
N ARG A 225 -23.95 -11.22 3.91
CA ARG A 225 -22.74 -11.98 3.58
C ARG A 225 -21.47 -11.30 4.11
N LEU A 226 -21.38 -10.00 3.92
CA LEU A 226 -20.23 -9.22 4.40
C LEU A 226 -20.13 -9.25 5.92
N THR A 227 -21.26 -9.10 6.62
CA THR A 227 -21.31 -9.23 8.08
C THR A 227 -20.88 -10.62 8.52
N LYS A 228 -21.40 -11.69 7.88
CA LYS A 228 -20.98 -13.06 8.18
C LYS A 228 -19.49 -13.28 8.00
N VAL A 229 -18.91 -12.80 6.91
CA VAL A 229 -17.47 -12.92 6.64
C VAL A 229 -16.64 -12.16 7.68
N LEU A 230 -17.00 -10.91 7.99
CA LEU A 230 -16.23 -10.05 8.88
C LEU A 230 -16.42 -10.35 10.38
N THR A 231 -17.42 -11.15 10.75
CA THR A 231 -17.68 -11.59 12.15
C THR A 231 -17.32 -13.06 12.40
N ALA A 232 -16.81 -13.77 11.39
CA ALA A 232 -16.50 -15.20 11.50
C ALA A 232 -15.37 -15.51 12.50
N ASP A 233 -14.41 -14.63 12.62
CA ASP A 233 -13.25 -14.83 13.48
C ASP A 233 -13.56 -14.48 14.94
N LYS A 234 -13.23 -15.40 15.85
CA LYS A 234 -13.20 -15.10 17.28
C LYS A 234 -12.05 -14.16 17.60
N VAL A 235 -12.36 -13.06 18.27
CA VAL A 235 -11.35 -12.10 18.71
C VAL A 235 -10.79 -12.53 20.06
N SER A 236 -9.46 -12.64 20.15
CA SER A 236 -8.79 -12.94 21.42
C SER A 236 -8.73 -11.70 22.32
N GLN A 237 -8.88 -11.88 23.63
CA GLN A 237 -8.74 -10.81 24.62
C GLN A 237 -7.40 -10.08 24.47
N GLY A 238 -6.32 -10.77 24.15
CA GLY A 238 -5.00 -10.15 23.94
C GLY A 238 -4.94 -9.11 22.83
N LYS A 239 -5.83 -9.16 21.82
CA LYS A 239 -5.94 -8.07 20.81
C LYS A 239 -6.56 -6.82 21.41
N ILE A 240 -7.55 -6.98 22.29
CA ILE A 240 -8.20 -5.87 23.01
C ILE A 240 -7.19 -5.25 23.98
N ASP A 241 -6.53 -6.07 24.81
CA ASP A 241 -5.54 -5.59 25.78
C ASP A 241 -4.39 -4.83 25.12
N LYS A 242 -3.93 -5.31 23.95
CA LYS A 242 -2.91 -4.62 23.15
C LYS A 242 -3.38 -3.23 22.70
N ALA A 243 -4.64 -3.06 22.34
CA ALA A 243 -5.19 -1.77 21.95
C ALA A 243 -5.17 -0.76 23.09
N TYR A 244 -5.60 -1.19 24.28
CA TYR A 244 -5.56 -0.35 25.48
C TYR A 244 -4.11 0.02 25.87
N ALA A 245 -3.19 -0.92 25.85
CA ALA A 245 -1.77 -0.64 26.09
C ALA A 245 -1.16 0.33 25.07
N THR A 246 -1.51 0.18 23.79
CA THR A 246 -1.07 1.09 22.73
C THR A 246 -1.64 2.50 22.93
N PHE A 247 -2.90 2.59 23.29
CA PHE A 247 -3.56 3.86 23.57
C PHE A 247 -2.95 4.59 24.78
N GLN A 248 -2.72 3.88 25.88
CA GLN A 248 -2.02 4.43 27.05
C GLN A 248 -0.63 4.98 26.69
N LYS A 249 0.13 4.23 25.89
CA LYS A 249 1.43 4.69 25.40
C LYS A 249 1.34 5.91 24.50
N ALA A 250 0.31 6.01 23.68
CA ALA A 250 0.09 7.12 22.75
C ALA A 250 -0.37 8.40 23.46
N GLN A 251 -0.93 8.32 24.67
CA GLN A 251 -1.40 9.46 25.48
C GLN A 251 -2.31 10.43 24.72
N ILE A 252 -3.20 9.92 23.91
CA ILE A 252 -4.10 10.71 23.07
C ILE A 252 -5.14 11.41 23.95
N GLN A 253 -5.20 12.75 23.82
CA GLN A 253 -6.16 13.60 24.55
C GLN A 253 -6.62 14.76 23.67
N ARG A 254 -7.87 15.23 23.85
CA ARG A 254 -8.32 16.50 23.27
C ARG A 254 -7.64 17.69 23.98
N SER A 255 -7.22 18.65 23.21
CA SER A 255 -6.63 19.90 23.70
C SER A 255 -7.09 21.05 22.84
N GLY A 256 -7.92 21.96 23.41
CA GLY A 256 -8.54 23.03 22.64
C GLY A 256 -9.30 22.48 21.40
N ASN A 257 -9.00 23.05 20.24
CA ASN A 257 -9.58 22.64 18.96
C ASN A 257 -8.83 21.48 18.27
N GLY A 258 -7.85 20.87 18.93
CA GLY A 258 -7.04 19.80 18.38
C GLY A 258 -6.77 18.68 19.39
N PHE A 259 -5.59 18.08 19.27
CA PHE A 259 -5.20 16.90 20.06
C PHE A 259 -3.73 16.99 20.46
N THR A 260 -3.45 16.50 21.65
CA THR A 260 -2.10 16.14 22.11
C THR A 260 -1.95 14.62 22.12
N GLY A 261 -0.71 14.15 22.15
CA GLY A 261 -0.38 12.73 22.16
C GLY A 261 0.78 12.41 21.21
N ALA A 262 1.15 11.13 21.14
CA ALA A 262 2.22 10.66 20.28
C ALA A 262 1.91 10.95 18.80
N PRO A 263 2.77 11.67 18.05
CA PRO A 263 2.51 11.99 16.65
C PRO A 263 2.29 10.74 15.80
N LEU A 264 1.25 10.75 14.97
CA LEU A 264 1.01 9.70 13.97
C LEU A 264 1.85 9.99 12.74
N VAL A 265 2.80 9.12 12.43
CA VAL A 265 3.68 9.25 11.28
C VAL A 265 3.63 8.01 10.40
N VAL A 266 3.77 8.22 9.11
CA VAL A 266 4.02 7.16 8.16
C VAL A 266 5.50 7.16 7.87
N PRO A 267 6.21 6.04 8.09
CA PRO A 267 7.62 5.95 7.75
C PRO A 267 7.77 6.18 6.24
N ASP A 268 8.40 7.26 5.87
CA ASP A 268 9.06 7.37 4.58
C ASP A 268 10.37 6.60 4.66
N ASP A 269 10.82 6.00 3.57
CA ASP A 269 12.09 5.27 3.48
C ASP A 269 13.31 6.11 3.94
N LYS A 270 13.17 7.42 4.04
CA LYS A 270 14.23 8.38 4.38
C LYS A 270 14.04 9.13 5.69
N LEU A 271 12.85 9.03 6.29
CA LEU A 271 12.52 9.64 7.57
C LEU A 271 12.28 8.53 8.60
N ASN A 272 13.34 8.10 9.27
CA ASN A 272 13.23 7.08 10.31
C ASN A 272 12.24 7.51 11.39
N ARG A 273 11.35 6.58 11.77
CA ARG A 273 10.44 6.76 12.89
C ARG A 273 11.22 7.02 14.17
N LYS A 274 10.88 8.09 14.88
CA LYS A 274 11.51 8.45 16.14
C LYS A 274 10.83 7.79 17.34
N LYS A 275 11.56 7.72 18.46
CA LYS A 275 10.98 7.24 19.72
C LYS A 275 9.83 8.17 20.15
N GLY A 276 8.69 7.59 20.51
CA GLY A 276 7.52 8.35 20.94
C GLY A 276 6.48 8.58 19.84
N GLU A 277 6.76 8.24 18.60
CA GLU A 277 5.81 8.30 17.49
C GLU A 277 5.00 7.02 17.36
N ILE A 278 3.78 7.10 16.84
CA ILE A 278 2.94 5.95 16.48
C ILE A 278 2.81 5.79 14.96
N SER A 279 2.58 4.59 14.52
CA SER A 279 2.44 4.21 13.11
C SER A 279 0.99 3.94 12.72
N LEU A 280 0.73 3.75 11.41
CA LEU A 280 -0.57 3.24 10.93
C LEU A 280 -0.91 1.85 11.52
N ASN A 281 0.07 1.00 11.82
CA ASN A 281 -0.18 -0.27 12.50
C ASN A 281 -0.61 -0.08 13.95
N ASP A 282 -0.08 0.93 14.66
CA ASP A 282 -0.53 1.27 16.01
C ASP A 282 -1.96 1.84 15.96
N LEU A 283 -2.26 2.69 14.96
CA LEU A 283 -3.62 3.18 14.71
C LEU A 283 -4.59 2.02 14.44
N GLU A 284 -4.24 1.11 13.53
CA GLU A 284 -5.03 -0.09 13.24
C GLU A 284 -5.26 -0.93 14.51
N THR A 285 -4.21 -1.10 15.32
CA THR A 285 -4.30 -1.85 16.58
C THR A 285 -5.32 -1.23 17.54
N MET A 286 -5.26 0.09 17.74
CA MET A 286 -6.18 0.81 18.62
C MET A 286 -7.62 0.75 18.10
N LEU A 287 -7.85 1.14 16.86
CA LEU A 287 -9.19 1.14 16.26
C LEU A 287 -9.80 -0.27 16.24
N SER A 288 -8.98 -1.29 15.91
CA SER A 288 -9.47 -2.66 15.86
C SER A 288 -9.85 -3.20 17.23
N GLY A 289 -8.98 -3.02 18.22
CA GLY A 289 -9.26 -3.53 19.57
C GLY A 289 -10.46 -2.84 20.21
N PHE A 290 -10.59 -1.51 20.08
CA PHE A 290 -11.73 -0.78 20.61
C PHE A 290 -13.04 -1.13 19.87
N ALA A 291 -13.01 -1.33 18.55
CA ALA A 291 -14.18 -1.79 17.83
C ALA A 291 -14.63 -3.19 18.28
N TYR A 292 -13.68 -4.10 18.51
CA TYR A 292 -14.00 -5.43 19.02
C TYR A 292 -14.59 -5.39 20.43
N ASP A 293 -14.01 -4.62 21.33
CA ASP A 293 -14.51 -4.49 22.70
C ASP A 293 -15.89 -3.80 22.73
N ALA A 294 -16.09 -2.76 21.93
CA ALA A 294 -17.37 -2.09 21.80
C ALA A 294 -18.45 -2.99 21.17
N TYR A 295 -18.09 -3.80 20.17
CA TYR A 295 -19.05 -4.65 19.45
C TYR A 295 -19.40 -5.92 20.22
N TYR A 296 -18.40 -6.68 20.68
CA TYR A 296 -18.63 -7.98 21.31
C TYR A 296 -18.95 -7.88 22.82
N ASN A 297 -18.29 -6.95 23.54
CA ASN A 297 -18.44 -6.78 24.97
C ASN A 297 -19.36 -5.59 25.33
N GLN A 298 -19.89 -4.85 24.35
CA GLN A 298 -20.76 -3.67 24.54
C GLN A 298 -20.11 -2.58 25.42
N SER A 299 -18.78 -2.48 25.38
CA SER A 299 -17.99 -1.54 26.18
C SER A 299 -18.21 -0.10 25.71
N LYS A 300 -18.80 0.74 26.58
CA LYS A 300 -19.00 2.17 26.30
C LYS A 300 -17.69 2.95 26.33
N ASP A 301 -16.76 2.56 27.15
CA ASP A 301 -15.41 3.14 27.20
C ASP A 301 -14.65 2.89 25.90
N ALA A 302 -14.72 1.67 25.37
CA ALA A 302 -14.13 1.34 24.06
C ALA A 302 -14.81 2.10 22.91
N GLU A 303 -16.14 2.24 22.91
CA GLU A 303 -16.88 3.05 21.95
C GLU A 303 -16.39 4.51 21.97
N HIS A 304 -16.25 5.11 23.16
CA HIS A 304 -15.72 6.45 23.31
C HIS A 304 -14.29 6.60 22.78
N LYS A 305 -13.39 5.67 23.17
CA LYS A 305 -12.00 5.65 22.71
C LYS A 305 -11.88 5.44 21.20
N TYR A 306 -12.75 4.63 20.63
CA TYR A 306 -12.80 4.41 19.17
C TYR A 306 -12.99 5.74 18.41
N PHE A 307 -13.97 6.54 18.79
CA PHE A 307 -14.21 7.84 18.16
C PHE A 307 -13.14 8.87 18.50
N LEU A 308 -12.62 8.88 19.71
CA LEU A 308 -11.50 9.74 20.08
C LEU A 308 -10.26 9.47 19.20
N VAL A 309 -9.96 8.20 18.94
CA VAL A 309 -8.83 7.80 18.07
C VAL A 309 -9.10 8.16 16.61
N TRP A 310 -10.34 8.07 16.13
CA TRP A 310 -10.70 8.54 14.79
C TRP A 310 -10.49 10.05 14.63
N ASP A 311 -11.01 10.84 15.56
CA ASP A 311 -10.85 12.28 15.53
C ASP A 311 -9.38 12.70 15.61
N TYR A 312 -8.62 12.04 16.49
CA TYR A 312 -7.17 12.21 16.58
C TYR A 312 -6.46 11.83 15.26
N ALA A 313 -6.78 10.70 14.67
CA ALA A 313 -6.16 10.23 13.43
C ALA A 313 -6.38 11.21 12.28
N MET A 314 -7.61 11.72 12.13
CA MET A 314 -7.95 12.72 11.12
C MET A 314 -7.22 14.05 11.35
N ASN A 315 -7.11 14.48 12.61
CA ASN A 315 -6.33 15.65 12.99
C ASN A 315 -4.84 15.49 12.67
N GLN A 316 -4.30 14.27 12.83
CA GLN A 316 -2.92 13.91 12.52
C GLN A 316 -2.65 13.68 11.02
N GLY A 317 -3.66 13.77 10.16
CA GLY A 317 -3.53 13.65 8.71
C GLY A 317 -4.03 12.33 8.12
N PHE A 318 -4.46 11.34 8.92
CA PHE A 318 -5.18 10.18 8.37
C PHE A 318 -6.62 10.60 8.06
N ALA A 319 -6.78 11.33 6.95
CA ALA A 319 -8.00 12.03 6.62
C ALA A 319 -8.23 12.06 5.11
N PHE A 320 -9.45 12.42 4.70
CA PHE A 320 -9.76 12.68 3.31
C PHE A 320 -8.79 13.70 2.70
N GLY A 321 -8.30 13.42 1.51
CA GLY A 321 -7.43 14.32 0.75
C GLY A 321 -5.99 14.41 1.25
N SER A 322 -5.59 13.59 2.23
CA SER A 322 -4.20 13.50 2.68
C SER A 322 -3.65 12.10 2.50
N GLY A 323 -2.53 11.98 1.82
CA GLY A 323 -1.76 10.74 1.70
C GLY A 323 -0.75 10.56 2.82
N MET A 324 -0.64 11.51 3.75
CA MET A 324 0.33 11.52 4.86
C MET A 324 1.79 11.34 4.41
N GLY A 325 2.13 11.66 3.15
CA GLY A 325 3.44 11.38 2.60
C GLY A 325 3.74 9.89 2.39
N THR A 326 2.71 9.03 2.34
CA THR A 326 2.90 7.61 2.04
C THR A 326 3.44 7.42 0.63
N ASN A 327 4.32 6.45 0.48
CA ASN A 327 4.88 6.11 -0.82
C ASN A 327 4.19 4.90 -1.46
N HIS A 328 3.91 3.84 -0.70
CA HIS A 328 3.16 2.66 -1.14
C HIS A 328 3.00 1.67 0.03
N HIS A 329 2.32 0.54 -0.24
CA HIS A 329 2.10 -0.54 0.74
C HIS A 329 1.23 -0.20 1.95
N TYR A 330 0.60 0.97 2.00
CA TYR A 330 -0.26 1.32 3.13
C TYR A 330 -1.45 0.37 3.30
N GLY A 331 -1.92 -0.25 2.24
CA GLY A 331 -3.03 -1.21 2.28
C GLY A 331 -2.81 -2.35 3.28
N TYR A 332 -1.58 -2.83 3.41
CA TYR A 332 -1.22 -3.83 4.42
C TYR A 332 -1.40 -3.34 5.86
N GLN A 333 -1.32 -2.02 6.08
CA GLN A 333 -1.34 -1.39 7.39
C GLN A 333 -2.73 -0.92 7.83
N ILE A 334 -3.69 -0.79 6.89
CA ILE A 334 -5.00 -0.19 7.19
C ILE A 334 -6.19 -1.13 6.97
N ARG A 335 -6.00 -2.29 6.34
CA ARG A 335 -7.11 -3.15 5.90
C ARG A 335 -8.05 -3.59 7.03
N LYS A 336 -7.54 -3.80 8.25
CA LYS A 336 -8.37 -4.17 9.38
C LYS A 336 -9.20 -3.01 9.93
N ILE A 337 -8.78 -1.75 9.69
CA ILE A 337 -9.58 -0.58 10.01
C ILE A 337 -10.96 -0.69 9.34
N TYR A 338 -10.99 -1.17 8.09
CA TYR A 338 -12.25 -1.35 7.35
C TYR A 338 -13.12 -2.47 7.92
N THR A 339 -12.53 -3.61 8.26
CA THR A 339 -13.24 -4.70 8.93
C THR A 339 -13.93 -4.20 10.19
N THR A 340 -13.21 -3.45 11.02
CA THR A 340 -13.74 -2.96 12.29
C THR A 340 -14.67 -1.76 12.12
N ALA A 341 -14.46 -0.92 11.09
CA ALA A 341 -15.43 0.11 10.74
C ALA A 341 -16.80 -0.49 10.35
N TRP A 342 -16.79 -1.66 9.70
CA TRP A 342 -18.03 -2.39 9.42
C TRP A 342 -18.76 -2.83 10.69
N LEU A 343 -18.05 -3.33 11.70
CA LEU A 343 -18.63 -3.68 12.99
C LEU A 343 -19.26 -2.46 13.68
N MET A 344 -18.60 -1.31 13.55
CA MET A 344 -19.03 -0.04 14.16
C MET A 344 -19.94 0.80 13.26
N ARG A 345 -20.39 0.28 12.11
CA ARG A 345 -21.09 1.06 11.06
C ARG A 345 -22.30 1.84 11.57
N ASP A 346 -23.12 1.23 12.43
CA ASP A 346 -24.31 1.89 12.96
C ASP A 346 -23.97 3.01 13.93
N LYS A 347 -22.91 2.84 14.71
CA LYS A 347 -22.35 3.87 15.60
C LYS A 347 -21.70 5.01 14.80
N ILE A 348 -20.95 4.66 13.74
CA ILE A 348 -20.36 5.66 12.84
C ILE A 348 -21.46 6.49 12.17
N ARG A 349 -22.56 5.88 11.71
CA ARG A 349 -23.69 6.60 11.10
C ARG A 349 -24.35 7.63 12.04
N GLN A 350 -24.30 7.38 13.35
CA GLN A 350 -24.85 8.26 14.38
C GLN A 350 -23.84 9.32 14.89
N ALA A 351 -22.56 9.15 14.59
CA ALA A 351 -21.52 10.03 15.09
C ALA A 351 -21.54 11.41 14.38
N PRO A 352 -21.26 12.51 15.08
CA PRO A 352 -21.10 13.83 14.47
C PRO A 352 -20.04 13.89 13.36
N THR A 353 -19.01 13.06 13.46
CA THR A 353 -17.88 12.95 12.51
C THR A 353 -18.11 11.92 11.41
N CYS A 354 -19.34 11.41 11.26
CA CYS A 354 -19.68 10.38 10.30
C CYS A 354 -19.14 10.67 8.89
N ASP A 355 -19.42 11.84 8.33
CA ASP A 355 -19.04 12.19 6.96
C ASP A 355 -17.52 12.24 6.78
N ASN A 356 -16.79 12.72 7.79
CA ASN A 356 -15.34 12.74 7.78
C ASN A 356 -14.73 11.33 7.83
N ILE A 357 -15.29 10.45 8.64
CA ILE A 357 -14.85 9.03 8.71
C ILE A 357 -15.13 8.34 7.37
N LEU A 358 -16.35 8.45 6.83
CA LEU A 358 -16.74 7.79 5.58
C LEU A 358 -15.91 8.29 4.38
N SER A 359 -15.71 9.60 4.27
CA SER A 359 -14.86 10.17 3.21
C SER A 359 -13.39 9.75 3.35
N THR A 360 -12.87 9.67 4.58
CA THR A 360 -11.52 9.18 4.86
C THR A 360 -11.38 7.70 4.45
N LEU A 361 -12.32 6.85 4.86
CA LEU A 361 -12.33 5.44 4.46
C LEU A 361 -12.40 5.29 2.93
N SER A 362 -13.29 6.02 2.27
CA SER A 362 -13.43 5.99 0.81
C SER A 362 -12.15 6.42 0.09
N PHE A 363 -11.51 7.51 0.55
CA PHE A 363 -10.25 8.02 -0.01
C PHE A 363 -9.10 7.01 0.15
N TRP A 364 -8.89 6.51 1.37
CA TRP A 364 -7.80 5.56 1.66
C TRP A 364 -8.03 4.16 1.08
N ALA A 365 -9.28 3.76 0.82
CA ALA A 365 -9.58 2.58 0.02
C ALA A 365 -9.29 2.76 -1.47
N ALA A 366 -9.04 4.00 -1.93
CA ALA A 366 -9.00 4.35 -3.34
C ALA A 366 -10.26 3.87 -4.09
N LEU A 367 -11.46 4.03 -3.47
CA LEU A 367 -12.72 3.58 -4.06
C LEU A 367 -13.00 4.29 -5.38
N GLN A 368 -12.58 5.54 -5.51
CA GLN A 368 -12.80 6.40 -6.68
C GLN A 368 -12.15 5.87 -7.95
N GLU A 369 -11.12 5.03 -7.85
CA GLU A 369 -10.55 4.31 -8.99
C GLU A 369 -11.64 3.52 -9.76
N THR A 370 -12.65 3.04 -9.04
CA THR A 370 -13.75 2.22 -9.58
C THR A 370 -14.82 3.01 -10.32
N ARG A 371 -14.74 4.35 -10.31
CA ARG A 371 -15.63 5.22 -11.11
C ARG A 371 -15.47 4.97 -12.61
N LYS A 372 -14.33 4.42 -13.04
CA LYS A 372 -14.04 3.98 -14.40
C LYS A 372 -13.68 2.49 -14.43
N ALA A 373 -13.68 1.90 -15.62
CA ALA A 373 -13.13 0.57 -15.82
C ALA A 373 -11.62 0.55 -15.55
N CYS A 374 -11.07 -0.60 -15.16
CA CYS A 374 -9.63 -0.72 -14.91
C CYS A 374 -8.81 -0.48 -16.19
N GLY A 375 -7.89 0.46 -16.13
CA GLY A 375 -7.02 0.83 -17.26
C GLY A 375 -6.14 -0.32 -17.75
N LYS A 376 -5.86 -0.40 -19.05
CA LYS A 376 -5.10 -1.52 -19.65
C LYS A 376 -3.67 -1.67 -19.10
N ASN A 377 -3.04 -0.56 -18.75
CA ASN A 377 -1.65 -0.53 -18.26
C ASN A 377 -1.57 -0.51 -16.72
N ARG A 378 -2.68 -0.81 -16.02
CA ARG A 378 -2.70 -0.87 -14.56
C ARG A 378 -1.83 -2.03 -14.07
N ASP A 379 -0.79 -1.72 -13.33
CA ASP A 379 0.12 -2.66 -12.70
C ASP A 379 -0.17 -2.85 -11.20
N GLU A 380 0.59 -3.66 -10.51
CA GLU A 380 0.46 -3.97 -9.08
C GLU A 380 -0.94 -4.42 -8.67
N LEU A 381 -1.64 -5.09 -9.60
CA LEU A 381 -3.00 -5.58 -9.37
C LEU A 381 -3.07 -6.58 -8.22
N LEU A 382 -2.04 -7.42 -8.04
CA LEU A 382 -2.02 -8.42 -6.97
C LEU A 382 -2.08 -7.76 -5.59
N ASP A 383 -1.29 -6.71 -5.37
CA ASP A 383 -1.34 -5.95 -4.12
C ASP A 383 -2.68 -5.23 -3.94
N THR A 384 -3.22 -4.66 -5.02
CA THR A 384 -4.52 -3.99 -4.98
C THR A 384 -5.65 -4.97 -4.62
N TRP A 385 -5.69 -6.13 -5.26
CA TRP A 385 -6.69 -7.16 -4.93
C TRP A 385 -6.53 -7.66 -3.49
N HIS A 386 -5.28 -7.95 -3.06
CA HIS A 386 -5.02 -8.48 -1.73
C HIS A 386 -5.35 -7.48 -0.62
N THR A 387 -5.01 -6.20 -0.80
CA THR A 387 -5.01 -5.26 0.34
C THR A 387 -6.15 -4.25 0.30
N LEU A 388 -6.65 -3.88 -0.88
CA LEU A 388 -7.64 -2.83 -1.04
C LEU A 388 -9.01 -3.31 -1.53
N LEU A 389 -9.18 -4.56 -1.95
CA LEU A 389 -10.48 -5.02 -2.45
C LEU A 389 -11.54 -5.04 -1.34
N MET A 390 -11.22 -5.60 -0.16
CA MET A 390 -12.13 -5.55 0.99
C MET A 390 -12.37 -4.12 1.49
N PRO A 391 -11.35 -3.25 1.64
CA PRO A 391 -11.56 -1.82 1.87
C PRO A 391 -12.52 -1.15 0.90
N LYS A 392 -12.41 -1.44 -0.41
CA LYS A 392 -13.33 -0.89 -1.43
C LYS A 392 -14.77 -1.38 -1.24
N ILE A 393 -14.98 -2.68 -0.96
CA ILE A 393 -16.30 -3.25 -0.70
C ILE A 393 -16.95 -2.59 0.51
N VAL A 394 -16.21 -2.54 1.64
CA VAL A 394 -16.69 -1.93 2.88
C VAL A 394 -17.03 -0.46 2.66
N SER A 395 -16.15 0.30 2.01
CA SER A 395 -16.40 1.72 1.74
C SER A 395 -17.64 1.94 0.85
N ALA A 396 -17.82 1.10 -0.19
CA ALA A 396 -19.01 1.16 -1.04
C ALA A 396 -20.28 0.88 -0.23
N MET A 397 -20.28 -0.15 0.61
CA MET A 397 -21.44 -0.54 1.43
C MET A 397 -21.73 0.43 2.59
N MET A 398 -20.73 1.17 3.08
CA MET A 398 -20.91 2.18 4.13
C MET A 398 -21.42 3.52 3.61
N THR A 399 -21.42 3.77 2.30
CA THR A 399 -21.98 4.98 1.70
C THR A 399 -23.42 5.21 2.16
N LYS A 400 -23.80 6.45 2.52
CA LYS A 400 -25.12 6.74 3.14
C LYS A 400 -26.29 6.52 2.20
N ASP A 401 -26.23 7.06 0.98
CA ASP A 401 -27.27 6.94 -0.04
C ASP A 401 -27.21 5.55 -0.68
N GLU A 402 -28.31 4.79 -0.61
CA GLU A 402 -28.39 3.46 -1.20
C GLU A 402 -28.23 3.45 -2.73
N ARG A 403 -28.64 4.51 -3.41
CA ARG A 403 -28.44 4.66 -4.86
C ARG A 403 -26.95 4.78 -5.20
N GLU A 404 -26.21 5.53 -4.37
CA GLU A 404 -24.76 5.62 -4.46
C GLU A 404 -24.09 4.28 -4.14
N ARG A 405 -24.61 3.50 -3.17
CA ARG A 405 -24.10 2.13 -2.89
C ARG A 405 -24.24 1.25 -4.13
N VAL A 406 -25.41 1.25 -4.78
CA VAL A 406 -25.65 0.49 -6.00
C VAL A 406 -24.68 0.92 -7.09
N ARG A 407 -24.54 2.24 -7.33
CA ARG A 407 -23.59 2.77 -8.32
C ARG A 407 -22.15 2.38 -8.02
N ALA A 408 -21.72 2.49 -6.76
CA ALA A 408 -20.37 2.14 -6.33
C ALA A 408 -20.09 0.64 -6.47
N LEU A 409 -21.05 -0.23 -6.11
CA LEU A 409 -20.92 -1.68 -6.29
C LEU A 409 -20.88 -2.09 -7.76
N LYS A 410 -21.71 -1.48 -8.62
CA LYS A 410 -21.67 -1.69 -10.09
C LYS A 410 -20.31 -1.26 -10.65
N GLY A 411 -19.81 -0.10 -10.21
CA GLY A 411 -18.48 0.41 -10.59
C GLY A 411 -17.35 -0.53 -10.14
N LEU A 412 -17.42 -1.00 -8.89
CA LEU A 412 -16.44 -1.93 -8.33
C LEU A 412 -16.47 -3.30 -9.05
N SER A 413 -17.64 -3.87 -9.27
CA SER A 413 -17.78 -5.13 -10.02
C SER A 413 -17.20 -5.04 -11.42
N ARG A 414 -17.50 -3.95 -12.14
CA ARG A 414 -16.95 -3.67 -13.45
C ARG A 414 -15.43 -3.48 -13.39
N TRP A 415 -14.92 -2.72 -12.39
CA TRP A 415 -13.48 -2.51 -12.21
C TRP A 415 -12.75 -3.83 -11.97
N VAL A 416 -13.26 -4.69 -11.07
CA VAL A 416 -12.69 -6.02 -10.81
C VAL A 416 -12.76 -6.88 -12.05
N SER A 417 -13.93 -6.94 -12.73
CA SER A 417 -14.08 -7.71 -13.97
C SER A 417 -13.13 -7.29 -15.07
N THR A 418 -12.89 -5.98 -15.24
CA THR A 418 -11.96 -5.44 -16.24
C THR A 418 -10.50 -5.52 -15.81
N SER A 419 -10.20 -5.63 -14.52
CA SER A 419 -8.86 -5.90 -14.00
C SER A 419 -8.43 -7.36 -14.20
N LEU A 420 -9.40 -8.29 -14.17
CA LEU A 420 -9.22 -9.71 -14.43
C LEU A 420 -9.17 -9.98 -15.94
N ARG A 421 -8.06 -9.66 -16.55
CA ARG A 421 -7.71 -9.94 -17.95
C ARG A 421 -6.29 -10.46 -18.02
N TYR A 422 -5.94 -11.08 -19.14
CA TYR A 422 -4.55 -11.42 -19.40
C TYR A 422 -3.73 -10.16 -19.67
N THR A 423 -2.67 -9.96 -18.87
CA THR A 423 -1.80 -8.80 -18.96
C THR A 423 -0.58 -9.09 -19.85
N PRO A 424 -0.15 -8.15 -20.71
CA PRO A 424 0.99 -8.34 -21.60
C PRO A 424 2.33 -8.18 -20.87
N GLY A 425 3.39 -8.71 -21.46
CA GLY A 425 4.78 -8.49 -21.04
C GLY A 425 5.00 -8.75 -19.55
N THR A 426 5.69 -7.84 -18.87
CA THR A 426 6.03 -7.91 -17.45
C THR A 426 5.05 -7.18 -16.53
N ILE A 427 3.99 -6.53 -17.07
CA ILE A 427 2.94 -5.87 -16.27
C ILE A 427 2.32 -6.86 -15.30
N GLY A 428 2.14 -6.47 -14.04
CA GLY A 428 1.52 -7.29 -13.00
C GLY A 428 0.09 -7.72 -13.33
N GLY A 429 -0.31 -8.88 -12.82
CA GLY A 429 -1.61 -9.50 -13.08
C GLY A 429 -1.47 -10.92 -13.59
N ILE A 430 -2.51 -11.46 -14.23
CA ILE A 430 -2.60 -12.84 -14.70
C ILE A 430 -2.15 -12.92 -16.16
N LYS A 431 -1.28 -13.88 -16.49
CA LYS A 431 -0.83 -14.17 -17.85
C LYS A 431 -1.71 -15.22 -18.53
N VAL A 432 -1.58 -15.33 -19.85
CA VAL A 432 -2.37 -16.29 -20.64
C VAL A 432 -2.14 -17.75 -20.24
N ASP A 433 -0.95 -18.06 -19.70
CA ASP A 433 -0.61 -19.39 -19.16
C ASP A 433 -1.07 -19.59 -17.70
N GLY A 434 -1.77 -18.63 -17.12
CA GLY A 434 -2.26 -18.66 -15.74
C GLY A 434 -1.24 -18.23 -14.69
N THR A 435 0.02 -17.96 -15.05
CA THR A 435 0.98 -17.40 -14.09
C THR A 435 0.60 -15.97 -13.69
N THR A 436 0.98 -15.61 -12.48
CA THR A 436 0.68 -14.28 -11.94
C THR A 436 1.98 -13.51 -11.76
N PHE A 437 1.99 -12.28 -12.27
CA PHE A 437 3.15 -11.41 -12.23
C PHE A 437 2.98 -10.29 -11.21
N HIS A 438 4.05 -10.02 -10.50
CA HIS A 438 4.23 -8.85 -9.64
C HIS A 438 5.70 -8.43 -9.69
N HIS A 439 6.00 -7.14 -9.57
CA HIS A 439 7.35 -6.59 -9.71
C HIS A 439 8.08 -7.05 -11.00
N GLY A 440 7.36 -7.21 -12.10
CA GLY A 440 7.94 -7.61 -13.39
C GLY A 440 8.26 -9.09 -13.54
N GLY A 441 7.87 -9.98 -12.61
CA GLY A 441 8.17 -11.41 -12.67
C GLY A 441 7.06 -12.33 -12.17
N PHE A 442 7.23 -13.62 -12.40
CA PHE A 442 6.36 -14.67 -11.90
C PHE A 442 6.49 -14.78 -10.37
N TYR A 443 5.39 -14.55 -9.64
CA TYR A 443 5.47 -14.35 -8.20
C TYR A 443 4.37 -15.05 -7.39
N PRO A 444 4.46 -16.38 -7.15
CA PRO A 444 3.47 -17.13 -6.39
C PRO A 444 3.16 -16.58 -4.99
N ALA A 445 4.14 -15.99 -4.31
CA ALA A 445 3.95 -15.44 -2.97
C ALA A 445 2.98 -14.24 -2.93
N TYR A 446 2.84 -13.48 -4.03
CA TYR A 446 1.83 -12.43 -4.17
C TYR A 446 0.52 -12.94 -4.76
N THR A 447 0.54 -14.12 -5.40
CA THR A 447 -0.66 -14.79 -5.93
C THR A 447 -1.59 -15.19 -4.80
N THR A 448 -1.03 -15.82 -3.75
CA THR A 448 -1.77 -16.10 -2.52
C THR A 448 -2.25 -14.77 -1.90
N GLY A 449 -3.33 -14.79 -1.18
CA GLY A 449 -3.95 -13.57 -0.68
C GLY A 449 -4.68 -12.75 -1.75
N ALA A 450 -4.07 -12.53 -2.95
CA ALA A 450 -4.76 -11.87 -4.06
C ALA A 450 -5.91 -12.72 -4.60
N LEU A 451 -5.66 -14.00 -4.89
CA LEU A 451 -6.70 -14.93 -5.32
C LEU A 451 -7.72 -15.22 -4.21
N ALA A 452 -7.27 -15.29 -2.95
CA ALA A 452 -8.16 -15.41 -1.80
C ALA A 452 -9.18 -14.24 -1.74
N MET A 453 -8.72 -13.01 -1.88
CA MET A 453 -9.61 -11.84 -1.85
C MET A 453 -10.53 -11.76 -3.06
N LEU A 454 -10.08 -12.18 -4.24
CA LEU A 454 -10.95 -12.32 -5.42
C LEU A 454 -12.01 -13.41 -5.20
N GLY A 455 -11.63 -14.51 -4.57
CA GLY A 455 -12.58 -15.56 -4.13
C GLY A 455 -13.62 -15.01 -3.17
N GLN A 456 -13.21 -14.23 -2.17
CA GLN A 456 -14.15 -13.57 -1.24
C GLN A 456 -15.08 -12.58 -1.96
N PHE A 457 -14.58 -11.83 -2.94
CA PHE A 457 -15.43 -10.95 -3.74
C PHE A 457 -16.54 -11.76 -4.47
N ILE A 458 -16.16 -12.90 -5.07
CA ILE A 458 -17.13 -13.81 -5.70
C ILE A 458 -18.13 -14.34 -4.68
N ASN A 459 -17.67 -14.80 -3.50
CA ASN A 459 -18.55 -15.26 -2.43
C ASN A 459 -19.59 -14.21 -2.03
N LEU A 460 -19.18 -12.95 -1.92
CA LEU A 460 -20.06 -11.84 -1.57
C LEU A 460 -21.06 -11.52 -2.68
N THR A 461 -20.65 -11.58 -3.95
CA THR A 461 -21.43 -11.09 -5.09
C THR A 461 -22.11 -12.18 -5.92
N ASN A 462 -21.86 -13.46 -5.63
CA ASN A 462 -22.44 -14.58 -6.37
C ASN A 462 -23.96 -14.51 -6.42
N LYS A 463 -24.54 -14.76 -7.59
CA LYS A 463 -25.99 -14.69 -7.86
C LYS A 463 -26.62 -13.32 -7.58
N THR A 464 -25.85 -12.25 -7.76
CA THR A 464 -26.34 -10.87 -7.77
C THR A 464 -25.94 -10.20 -9.08
N SER A 465 -26.48 -9.03 -9.37
CA SER A 465 -26.10 -8.21 -10.53
C SER A 465 -24.66 -7.68 -10.45
N TYR A 466 -24.01 -7.82 -9.30
CA TYR A 466 -22.62 -7.44 -9.05
C TYR A 466 -21.62 -8.59 -9.26
N GLN A 467 -22.10 -9.75 -9.72
CA GLN A 467 -21.24 -10.89 -10.02
C GLN A 467 -20.23 -10.54 -11.14
N LEU A 468 -19.01 -11.08 -11.03
CA LEU A 468 -17.99 -10.92 -12.07
C LEU A 468 -18.44 -11.49 -13.41
N THR A 469 -18.00 -10.86 -14.51
CA THR A 469 -18.28 -11.38 -15.86
C THR A 469 -17.71 -12.79 -16.05
N LEU A 470 -18.31 -13.56 -16.94
CA LEU A 470 -17.83 -14.91 -17.25
C LEU A 470 -16.38 -14.92 -17.72
N SER A 471 -15.98 -13.93 -18.56
CA SER A 471 -14.59 -13.78 -19.02
C SER A 471 -13.62 -13.57 -17.86
N ALA A 472 -13.95 -12.71 -16.90
CA ALA A 472 -13.14 -12.46 -15.71
C ALA A 472 -13.00 -13.72 -14.84
N ARG A 473 -14.10 -14.45 -14.65
CA ARG A 473 -14.08 -15.73 -13.90
C ARG A 473 -13.26 -16.82 -14.61
N LYS A 474 -13.28 -16.89 -15.95
CA LYS A 474 -12.42 -17.78 -16.73
C LYS A 474 -10.94 -17.45 -16.56
N VAL A 475 -10.55 -16.17 -16.54
CA VAL A 475 -9.18 -15.73 -16.27
C VAL A 475 -8.75 -16.10 -14.85
N LEU A 476 -9.60 -15.90 -13.85
CA LEU A 476 -9.31 -16.30 -12.47
C LEU A 476 -9.17 -17.83 -12.35
N LYS A 477 -10.02 -18.60 -13.03
CA LYS A 477 -9.88 -20.07 -13.09
C LYS A 477 -8.53 -20.48 -13.61
N SER A 478 -8.02 -19.84 -14.68
CA SER A 478 -6.70 -20.19 -15.23
C SER A 478 -5.57 -20.00 -14.19
N ALA A 479 -5.64 -18.94 -13.38
CA ALA A 479 -4.66 -18.72 -12.31
C ALA A 479 -4.75 -19.74 -11.17
N LEU A 480 -5.96 -20.13 -10.75
CA LEU A 480 -6.15 -21.17 -9.74
C LEU A 480 -5.66 -22.54 -10.24
N ILE A 481 -5.93 -22.89 -11.50
CA ILE A 481 -5.43 -24.13 -12.09
C ILE A 481 -3.89 -24.11 -12.20
N ALA A 482 -3.29 -23.00 -12.61
CA ALA A 482 -1.83 -22.85 -12.61
C ALA A 482 -1.26 -23.03 -11.19
N MET A 483 -1.85 -22.37 -10.19
CA MET A 483 -1.43 -22.49 -8.78
C MET A 483 -1.53 -23.95 -8.28
N ARG A 484 -2.61 -24.67 -8.59
CA ARG A 484 -2.75 -26.10 -8.31
C ARG A 484 -1.59 -26.92 -8.90
N ASN A 485 -1.17 -26.59 -10.14
CA ASN A 485 -0.18 -27.36 -10.87
C ASN A 485 1.25 -27.11 -10.34
N TYR A 486 1.62 -25.86 -10.04
CA TYR A 486 2.96 -25.52 -9.58
C TYR A 486 3.17 -25.69 -8.06
N CYS A 487 2.14 -26.08 -7.32
CA CYS A 487 2.25 -26.43 -5.91
C CYS A 487 2.30 -27.94 -5.69
N ASN A 488 3.24 -28.44 -4.88
CA ASN A 488 3.18 -29.83 -4.38
C ASN A 488 2.21 -29.88 -3.19
N LYS A 489 0.94 -29.94 -3.51
CA LYS A 489 -0.23 -29.75 -2.68
C LYS A 489 -0.38 -28.28 -2.22
N TYR A 490 0.48 -27.76 -1.36
CA TYR A 490 0.38 -26.40 -0.82
C TYR A 490 1.60 -25.52 -1.11
N GLU A 491 2.77 -26.10 -1.26
CA GLU A 491 4.02 -25.36 -1.43
C GLU A 491 4.55 -25.47 -2.87
N TRP A 492 5.11 -24.38 -3.37
CA TRP A 492 5.82 -24.31 -4.65
C TRP A 492 7.34 -24.49 -4.48
N GLY A 493 8.05 -24.69 -5.57
CA GLY A 493 9.51 -24.85 -5.58
C GLY A 493 10.25 -23.59 -5.19
N VAL A 494 11.47 -23.74 -4.65
CA VAL A 494 12.32 -22.62 -4.23
C VAL A 494 12.61 -21.65 -5.38
N GLY A 495 12.82 -22.15 -6.61
CA GLY A 495 13.14 -21.32 -7.78
C GLY A 495 12.05 -20.33 -8.20
N ILE A 496 10.81 -20.52 -7.76
CA ILE A 496 9.70 -19.59 -8.00
C ILE A 496 9.19 -18.90 -6.73
N SER A 497 9.95 -19.00 -5.63
CA SER A 497 9.56 -18.45 -4.31
C SER A 497 9.72 -16.94 -4.21
N GLY A 498 10.40 -16.29 -5.15
CA GLY A 498 10.70 -14.86 -5.08
C GLY A 498 11.60 -14.55 -3.89
N ARG A 499 11.30 -13.47 -3.19
CA ARG A 499 12.13 -12.92 -2.09
C ARG A 499 12.12 -13.73 -0.78
N HIS A 500 11.31 -14.77 -0.70
CA HIS A 500 11.17 -15.62 0.48
C HIS A 500 11.35 -17.09 0.12
N PRO A 501 12.59 -17.55 -0.10
CA PRO A 501 12.87 -18.90 -0.59
C PRO A 501 12.26 -19.99 0.29
N PHE A 502 12.16 -19.77 1.60
CA PHE A 502 11.60 -20.72 2.55
C PHE A 502 10.17 -20.42 3.00
N GLY A 503 9.61 -19.31 2.51
CA GLY A 503 8.27 -18.83 2.88
C GLY A 503 7.23 -19.05 1.78
N GLY A 504 5.97 -18.93 2.19
CA GLY A 504 4.82 -18.97 1.28
C GLY A 504 4.31 -20.37 0.97
N SER A 505 3.00 -20.50 1.08
CA SER A 505 2.21 -21.69 0.72
C SER A 505 0.76 -21.26 0.52
N MET A 506 -0.04 -22.06 -0.17
CA MET A 506 -1.48 -21.92 -0.15
C MET A 506 -2.02 -22.08 1.27
N LYS A 507 -2.85 -21.15 1.70
CA LYS A 507 -3.55 -21.13 2.97
C LYS A 507 -5.02 -21.47 2.76
N ASP A 508 -5.76 -21.61 3.83
CA ASP A 508 -7.19 -21.95 3.80
C ASP A 508 -8.02 -20.99 2.95
N ASP A 509 -7.76 -19.69 3.05
CA ASP A 509 -8.47 -18.67 2.26
C ASP A 509 -8.16 -18.78 0.74
N ASP A 510 -6.93 -19.17 0.38
CA ASP A 510 -6.56 -19.41 -1.02
C ASP A 510 -7.27 -20.67 -1.57
N ILE A 511 -7.45 -21.68 -0.71
CA ILE A 511 -8.17 -22.90 -1.04
C ILE A 511 -9.67 -22.62 -1.21
N ASP A 512 -10.25 -21.80 -0.36
CA ASP A 512 -11.66 -21.40 -0.42
C ASP A 512 -12.02 -20.69 -1.73
N ALA A 513 -11.05 -19.99 -2.35
CA ALA A 513 -11.26 -19.38 -3.66
C ALA A 513 -11.65 -20.40 -4.74
N PHE A 514 -11.18 -21.65 -4.66
CA PHE A 514 -11.62 -22.73 -5.56
C PHE A 514 -13.12 -23.03 -5.38
N ALA A 515 -13.58 -23.15 -4.14
CA ALA A 515 -14.97 -23.42 -3.84
C ALA A 515 -15.87 -22.25 -4.28
N TYR A 516 -15.51 -21.03 -3.94
CA TYR A 516 -16.31 -19.85 -4.28
C TYR A 516 -16.40 -19.64 -5.79
N LEU A 517 -15.31 -19.86 -6.52
CA LEU A 517 -15.32 -19.78 -7.97
C LEU A 517 -16.13 -20.95 -8.58
N ALA A 518 -16.01 -22.16 -8.03
CA ALA A 518 -16.82 -23.29 -8.48
C ALA A 518 -18.32 -22.99 -8.37
N LEU A 519 -18.76 -22.48 -7.22
CA LEU A 519 -20.18 -22.15 -6.95
C LEU A 519 -20.70 -20.96 -7.76
N SER A 520 -19.82 -20.21 -8.43
CA SER A 520 -20.23 -19.07 -9.26
C SER A 520 -20.79 -19.50 -10.64
N GLY A 521 -20.80 -20.78 -10.94
CA GLY A 521 -21.36 -21.37 -12.15
C GLY A 521 -20.39 -22.25 -12.93
N ASP A 522 -20.89 -22.98 -13.88
CA ASP A 522 -20.10 -23.83 -14.79
C ASP A 522 -19.40 -23.00 -15.87
N PHE A 523 -18.19 -23.41 -16.24
CA PHE A 523 -17.38 -22.81 -17.31
C PHE A 523 -17.34 -23.67 -18.59
N SER A 524 -18.07 -24.79 -18.60
CA SER A 524 -18.06 -25.76 -19.72
C SER A 524 -19.24 -25.57 -20.70
N ASP A 525 -20.07 -24.55 -20.52
CA ASP A 525 -21.28 -24.28 -21.30
C ASP A 525 -22.34 -25.42 -21.29
N LYS A 526 -22.24 -26.34 -20.32
CA LYS A 526 -23.19 -27.46 -20.14
C LYS A 526 -24.39 -27.15 -19.24
N GLY A 527 -24.41 -25.92 -18.68
CA GLY A 527 -25.48 -25.48 -17.79
C GLY A 527 -25.44 -26.09 -16.39
N GLU A 528 -24.31 -26.64 -15.98
CA GLU A 528 -24.15 -27.24 -14.66
C GLU A 528 -24.21 -26.17 -13.54
N PRO A 529 -24.73 -26.52 -12.36
CA PRO A 529 -24.91 -25.56 -11.27
C PRO A 529 -23.62 -25.03 -10.68
N PHE A 530 -22.49 -25.72 -10.90
CA PHE A 530 -21.14 -25.35 -10.43
C PHE A 530 -20.06 -26.04 -11.29
N ASP A 531 -18.81 -25.53 -11.18
CA ASP A 531 -17.66 -26.10 -11.89
C ASP A 531 -17.12 -27.35 -11.16
N HIS A 532 -17.27 -28.53 -11.77
CA HIS A 532 -16.89 -29.83 -11.19
C HIS A 532 -15.38 -29.95 -10.97
N GLN A 533 -14.54 -29.40 -11.86
CA GLN A 533 -13.09 -29.44 -11.70
C GLN A 533 -12.61 -28.67 -10.48
N LEU A 534 -13.06 -27.43 -10.33
CA LEU A 534 -12.72 -26.59 -9.18
C LEU A 534 -13.24 -27.18 -7.87
N ALA A 535 -14.46 -27.77 -7.89
CA ALA A 535 -15.04 -28.44 -6.74
C ALA A 535 -14.19 -29.67 -6.33
N ALA A 536 -13.76 -30.50 -7.27
CA ALA A 536 -12.89 -31.65 -7.01
C ALA A 536 -11.51 -31.22 -6.50
N ASP A 537 -10.92 -30.15 -7.07
CA ASP A 537 -9.66 -29.58 -6.61
C ASP A 537 -9.79 -29.01 -5.19
N TYR A 538 -10.89 -28.32 -4.88
CA TYR A 538 -11.19 -27.88 -3.54
C TYR A 538 -11.23 -29.03 -2.54
N LEU A 539 -11.97 -30.11 -2.84
CA LEU A 539 -12.06 -31.28 -1.95
C LEU A 539 -10.71 -31.97 -1.72
N ARG A 540 -9.80 -31.93 -2.72
CA ARG A 540 -8.43 -32.44 -2.57
C ARG A 540 -7.59 -31.59 -1.63
N LEU A 541 -7.76 -30.27 -1.67
CA LEU A 541 -6.92 -29.31 -0.94
C LEU A 541 -7.46 -29.00 0.45
N CYS A 542 -8.78 -28.94 0.61
CA CYS A 542 -9.43 -28.57 1.87
C CYS A 542 -9.35 -29.69 2.91
N LYS A 543 -8.84 -29.36 4.09
CA LYS A 543 -8.77 -30.27 5.25
C LYS A 543 -9.89 -30.01 6.25
N ARG A 544 -10.62 -28.90 6.09
CA ARG A 544 -11.68 -28.46 7.02
C ARG A 544 -13.03 -29.05 6.66
N ASN A 545 -13.89 -29.16 7.66
CA ASN A 545 -15.31 -29.44 7.44
C ASN A 545 -16.04 -28.13 7.19
N THR A 546 -16.20 -27.78 5.91
CA THR A 546 -16.90 -26.56 5.47
C THR A 546 -18.25 -26.90 4.84
N PRO A 547 -19.20 -25.96 4.82
CA PRO A 547 -20.46 -26.15 4.11
C PRO A 547 -20.26 -26.48 2.62
N GLU A 548 -19.28 -25.84 1.97
CA GLU A 548 -18.95 -26.06 0.56
C GLU A 548 -18.44 -27.49 0.32
N ALA A 549 -17.56 -27.99 1.21
CA ALA A 549 -17.07 -29.37 1.13
C ALA A 549 -18.22 -30.38 1.32
N ALA A 550 -19.11 -30.14 2.27
CA ALA A 550 -20.28 -30.95 2.50
C ALA A 550 -21.21 -30.96 1.26
N TYR A 551 -21.48 -29.77 0.71
CA TYR A 551 -22.30 -29.63 -0.49
C TYR A 551 -21.73 -30.39 -1.68
N PHE A 552 -20.45 -30.22 -2.02
CA PHE A 552 -19.84 -30.90 -3.16
C PHE A 552 -19.84 -32.44 -2.99
N LYS A 553 -19.58 -32.94 -1.79
CA LYS A 553 -19.68 -34.39 -1.49
C LYS A 553 -21.09 -34.90 -1.67
N GLN A 554 -22.11 -34.15 -1.23
CA GLN A 554 -23.52 -34.50 -1.43
C GLN A 554 -23.88 -34.55 -2.92
N GLN A 555 -23.28 -33.71 -3.75
CA GLN A 555 -23.41 -33.73 -5.20
C GLN A 555 -22.59 -34.85 -5.87
N GLY A 556 -21.98 -35.75 -5.12
CA GLY A 556 -21.20 -36.88 -5.65
C GLY A 556 -19.81 -36.52 -6.18
N ILE A 557 -19.32 -35.32 -5.88
CA ILE A 557 -17.97 -34.93 -6.31
C ILE A 557 -16.91 -35.64 -5.44
N LEU A 558 -15.98 -36.30 -6.11
CA LEU A 558 -14.82 -36.91 -5.47
C LEU A 558 -13.63 -35.93 -5.46
N PRO A 559 -12.74 -35.99 -4.43
CA PRO A 559 -11.51 -35.23 -4.44
C PRO A 559 -10.68 -35.52 -5.70
N ALA A 560 -10.15 -34.48 -6.35
CA ALA A 560 -9.27 -34.64 -7.50
C ALA A 560 -7.99 -35.41 -7.14
N THR A 561 -7.43 -36.14 -8.08
CA THR A 561 -6.09 -36.71 -7.98
C THR A 561 -5.03 -35.59 -8.07
N ALA A 562 -3.78 -35.88 -7.65
CA ALA A 562 -2.68 -34.98 -7.86
C ALA A 562 -2.50 -34.71 -9.37
N PRO A 563 -2.17 -33.48 -9.79
CA PRO A 563 -1.86 -33.20 -11.19
C PRO A 563 -0.77 -34.11 -11.72
N GLN A 564 -0.87 -34.54 -12.97
CA GLN A 564 0.11 -35.40 -13.65
C GLN A 564 0.54 -34.76 -14.96
N GLY A 565 1.79 -34.95 -15.37
CA GLY A 565 2.32 -34.46 -16.63
C GLY A 565 3.27 -33.27 -16.49
N PHE A 566 3.58 -32.65 -17.61
CA PHE A 566 4.49 -31.50 -17.70
C PHE A 566 3.72 -30.24 -18.07
N PHE A 567 3.87 -29.19 -17.26
CA PHE A 567 3.23 -27.88 -17.43
C PHE A 567 4.30 -26.84 -17.73
N VAL A 568 4.15 -26.17 -18.85
CA VAL A 568 5.08 -25.11 -19.30
C VAL A 568 4.47 -23.74 -19.03
N TYR A 569 5.23 -22.91 -18.36
CA TYR A 569 4.88 -21.54 -18.05
C TYR A 569 5.87 -20.59 -18.73
N ASN A 570 5.60 -20.29 -19.99
CA ASN A 570 6.50 -19.51 -20.84
C ASN A 570 6.77 -18.10 -20.31
N TYR A 571 5.72 -17.42 -19.80
CA TYR A 571 5.89 -16.11 -19.19
C TYR A 571 6.80 -16.16 -17.97
N GLY A 572 6.66 -17.18 -17.14
CA GLY A 572 7.46 -17.34 -15.92
C GLY A 572 8.85 -17.93 -16.14
N SER A 573 9.23 -18.29 -17.39
CA SER A 573 10.43 -19.09 -17.68
C SER A 573 10.54 -20.31 -16.77
N ALA A 574 9.43 -21.05 -16.63
CA ALA A 574 9.31 -22.15 -15.69
C ALA A 574 8.64 -23.37 -16.32
N GLY A 575 9.11 -24.55 -15.90
CA GLY A 575 8.49 -25.84 -16.20
C GLY A 575 8.21 -26.60 -14.90
N ILE A 576 7.05 -27.24 -14.84
CA ILE A 576 6.64 -28.03 -13.68
C ILE A 576 6.29 -29.45 -14.17
N PHE A 577 7.05 -30.45 -13.72
CA PHE A 577 6.72 -31.85 -13.96
C PHE A 577 6.07 -32.44 -12.71
N ARG A 578 4.95 -33.12 -12.89
CA ARG A 578 4.18 -33.76 -11.82
C ARG A 578 4.02 -35.25 -12.10
N ARG A 579 4.38 -36.05 -11.10
CA ARG A 579 4.15 -37.48 -11.13
C ARG A 579 3.84 -37.99 -9.72
N ASN A 580 2.64 -38.53 -9.51
CA ASN A 580 2.18 -38.97 -8.19
C ASN A 580 2.33 -37.84 -7.15
N ASN A 581 3.10 -38.05 -6.09
CA ASN A 581 3.41 -37.06 -5.07
C ASN A 581 4.68 -36.25 -5.35
N TRP A 582 5.31 -36.45 -6.52
CA TRP A 582 6.53 -35.76 -6.91
C TRP A 582 6.22 -34.51 -7.71
N MET A 583 6.99 -33.49 -7.46
CA MET A 583 7.02 -32.29 -8.26
C MET A 583 8.47 -31.93 -8.59
N VAL A 584 8.74 -31.71 -9.87
CA VAL A 584 10.01 -31.15 -10.33
C VAL A 584 9.73 -29.74 -10.85
N THR A 585 10.44 -28.75 -10.32
CA THR A 585 10.41 -27.38 -10.80
C THR A 585 11.67 -27.07 -11.57
N LEU A 586 11.53 -26.63 -12.80
CA LEU A 586 12.58 -26.07 -13.63
C LEU A 586 12.41 -24.56 -13.71
N LYS A 587 13.45 -23.78 -13.38
CA LYS A 587 13.37 -22.31 -13.42
C LYS A 587 14.57 -21.75 -14.19
N GLY A 588 14.25 -20.96 -15.22
CA GLY A 588 15.21 -20.17 -15.97
C GLY A 588 14.94 -18.68 -15.85
N TYR A 589 15.66 -17.90 -16.62
CA TYR A 589 15.45 -16.46 -16.84
C TYR A 589 15.75 -16.13 -18.30
N ASN A 590 15.34 -14.93 -18.71
CA ASN A 590 15.64 -14.38 -20.02
C ASN A 590 15.77 -12.86 -19.94
N THR A 591 15.87 -12.19 -21.10
CA THR A 591 15.98 -10.74 -21.16
C THR A 591 14.77 -9.97 -20.62
N ASP A 592 13.61 -10.60 -20.53
CA ASP A 592 12.36 -9.99 -20.12
C ASP A 592 11.91 -10.41 -18.71
N VAL A 593 12.30 -11.62 -18.29
CA VAL A 593 11.88 -12.22 -17.02
C VAL A 593 13.10 -12.42 -16.13
N TRP A 594 13.16 -11.70 -15.03
CA TRP A 594 14.22 -11.85 -14.05
C TRP A 594 14.17 -13.21 -13.34
N GLY A 595 15.32 -13.65 -12.85
CA GLY A 595 15.46 -14.94 -12.20
C GLY A 595 14.84 -15.01 -10.81
N ALA A 596 15.24 -14.10 -9.94
CA ALA A 596 14.73 -14.00 -8.57
C ALA A 596 14.85 -12.57 -8.04
N GLU A 597 13.86 -12.16 -7.25
CA GLU A 597 13.89 -10.94 -6.43
C GLU A 597 14.10 -11.38 -4.98
N ILE A 598 15.17 -10.91 -4.32
CA ILE A 598 15.57 -11.44 -3.02
C ILE A 598 16.02 -10.32 -2.10
N TYR A 599 15.54 -10.34 -0.86
CA TYR A 599 15.99 -9.41 0.18
C TYR A 599 17.39 -9.76 0.69
N THR A 600 18.13 -8.76 1.17
CA THR A 600 19.48 -8.89 1.73
C THR A 600 19.59 -10.05 2.74
N LYS A 601 18.60 -10.24 3.57
CA LYS A 601 18.55 -11.32 4.57
C LYS A 601 18.67 -12.72 3.95
N ASP A 602 17.98 -12.93 2.82
CA ASP A 602 17.78 -14.27 2.24
C ASP A 602 18.41 -14.40 0.83
N ASN A 603 19.06 -13.37 0.31
CA ASN A 603 19.49 -13.32 -1.08
C ASN A 603 20.55 -14.35 -1.44
N ARG A 604 21.36 -14.81 -0.47
CA ARG A 604 22.34 -15.87 -0.65
C ARG A 604 21.71 -17.21 -1.07
N TYR A 605 20.51 -17.51 -0.62
CA TYR A 605 19.76 -18.72 -0.97
C TYR A 605 19.14 -18.66 -2.36
N GLY A 606 19.05 -17.47 -2.94
CA GLY A 606 18.42 -17.24 -4.24
C GLY A 606 19.40 -17.05 -5.41
N ARG A 607 20.70 -16.98 -5.15
CA ARG A 607 21.71 -16.58 -6.12
C ARG A 607 21.63 -17.36 -7.43
N TYR A 608 21.46 -18.66 -7.36
CA TYR A 608 21.52 -19.56 -8.51
C TYR A 608 20.21 -20.27 -8.83
N GLN A 609 19.13 -20.00 -8.10
CA GLN A 609 17.86 -20.74 -8.22
C GLN A 609 17.24 -20.72 -9.61
N SER A 610 17.52 -19.71 -10.41
CA SER A 610 16.91 -19.50 -11.72
C SER A 610 17.85 -19.76 -12.90
N TYR A 611 19.06 -20.31 -12.67
CA TYR A 611 20.04 -20.58 -13.72
C TYR A 611 19.73 -21.86 -14.51
N GLY A 612 18.47 -22.16 -14.81
CA GLY A 612 18.07 -23.43 -15.38
C GLY A 612 18.04 -24.55 -14.34
N SER A 613 17.89 -24.19 -13.05
CA SER A 613 17.95 -25.17 -11.96
C SER A 613 16.75 -26.10 -11.96
N VAL A 614 17.03 -27.35 -11.65
CA VAL A 614 16.04 -28.41 -11.44
C VAL A 614 15.90 -28.65 -9.95
N GLN A 615 14.70 -28.55 -9.45
CA GLN A 615 14.39 -28.74 -8.02
C GLN A 615 13.37 -29.85 -7.88
N ILE A 616 13.68 -30.88 -7.10
CA ILE A 616 12.85 -32.06 -6.93
C ILE A 616 12.22 -32.03 -5.53
N MET A 617 10.91 -31.92 -5.48
CA MET A 617 10.13 -32.06 -4.26
C MET A 617 9.48 -33.44 -4.22
N GLY A 618 10.14 -34.41 -3.60
CA GLY A 618 9.63 -35.76 -3.38
C GLY A 618 8.69 -35.83 -2.14
N ALA A 619 8.62 -34.79 -1.35
CA ALA A 619 7.78 -34.65 -0.16
C ALA A 619 6.84 -33.44 -0.29
N PRO A 620 5.78 -33.33 0.54
CA PRO A 620 4.79 -32.26 0.43
C PRO A 620 5.31 -30.85 0.64
N SER A 621 6.46 -30.68 1.31
CA SER A 621 7.04 -29.37 1.57
C SER A 621 8.49 -29.25 1.07
N ARG A 622 8.94 -28.01 0.86
CA ARG A 622 10.35 -27.70 0.55
C ARG A 622 11.28 -28.26 1.63
N LYS A 623 10.97 -27.99 2.91
CA LYS A 623 11.78 -28.45 4.03
C LYS A 623 11.89 -29.98 4.10
N ALA A 624 10.78 -30.69 3.93
CA ALA A 624 10.77 -32.16 3.92
C ALA A 624 11.48 -32.74 2.68
N SER A 625 11.65 -31.96 1.61
CA SER A 625 12.41 -32.32 0.40
C SER A 625 13.89 -31.89 0.47
N GLY A 626 14.38 -31.42 1.62
CA GLY A 626 15.78 -31.04 1.84
C GLY A 626 16.09 -29.54 1.63
N TYR A 627 15.15 -28.75 1.11
CA TYR A 627 15.36 -27.32 0.87
C TYR A 627 15.10 -26.51 2.15
N ASN A 628 16.12 -26.42 2.98
CA ASN A 628 16.14 -25.58 4.16
C ASN A 628 17.53 -24.91 4.29
N GLU A 629 17.66 -23.97 5.20
CA GLU A 629 18.86 -23.12 5.35
C GLU A 629 20.14 -23.96 5.46
N ASN A 630 20.14 -25.04 6.23
CA ASN A 630 21.29 -25.89 6.52
C ASN A 630 21.22 -27.26 5.85
N GLY A 631 20.20 -27.52 5.04
CA GLY A 631 19.95 -28.84 4.43
C GLY A 631 20.38 -28.97 2.97
N TRP A 632 20.99 -27.92 2.42
CA TRP A 632 21.33 -27.83 1.01
C TRP A 632 22.62 -27.04 0.79
N ASP A 633 23.47 -27.48 -0.18
CA ASP A 633 24.57 -26.66 -0.68
C ASP A 633 24.06 -25.63 -1.70
N TRP A 634 23.84 -24.40 -1.28
CA TRP A 634 23.26 -23.32 -2.10
C TRP A 634 24.17 -22.84 -3.22
N ASN A 635 25.43 -23.32 -3.28
CA ASN A 635 26.32 -23.17 -4.41
C ASN A 635 26.07 -24.20 -5.53
N ARG A 636 25.35 -25.31 -5.23
CA ARG A 636 25.19 -26.44 -6.12
C ARG A 636 23.71 -26.73 -6.33
N LEU A 637 23.18 -26.27 -7.45
CA LEU A 637 21.83 -26.60 -7.88
C LEU A 637 21.86 -27.50 -9.09
N PRO A 638 21.14 -28.62 -9.11
CA PRO A 638 21.10 -29.54 -10.25
C PRO A 638 20.70 -28.80 -11.54
N GLY A 639 21.33 -29.17 -12.66
CA GLY A 639 21.02 -28.62 -13.98
C GLY A 639 21.65 -27.29 -14.30
N THR A 640 22.49 -26.72 -13.40
CA THR A 640 23.13 -25.42 -13.63
C THR A 640 24.65 -25.51 -13.52
N THR A 641 25.34 -24.59 -14.20
CA THR A 641 26.76 -24.31 -14.00
C THR A 641 26.90 -23.08 -13.14
N THR A 642 27.53 -23.21 -11.99
CA THR A 642 27.70 -22.13 -11.00
C THR A 642 29.13 -21.99 -10.54
N ILE A 643 29.50 -20.81 -10.07
CA ILE A 643 30.79 -20.62 -9.39
C ILE A 643 30.60 -20.99 -7.93
N HIS A 644 31.40 -21.91 -7.42
CA HIS A 644 31.39 -22.22 -5.99
C HIS A 644 32.13 -21.10 -5.21
N LEU A 645 31.39 -20.40 -4.39
CA LEU A 645 31.87 -19.29 -3.59
C LEU A 645 31.79 -19.61 -2.09
N PRO A 646 32.63 -19.01 -1.25
CA PRO A 646 32.33 -18.95 0.18
C PRO A 646 30.91 -18.45 0.41
N PHE A 647 30.19 -19.05 1.37
CA PHE A 647 28.74 -18.83 1.54
C PHE A 647 28.39 -17.35 1.77
N GLU A 648 29.29 -16.60 2.42
CA GLU A 648 29.15 -15.18 2.67
C GLU A 648 29.19 -14.35 1.38
N LEU A 649 29.92 -14.79 0.37
CA LEU A 649 30.04 -14.12 -0.93
C LEU A 649 28.83 -14.37 -1.85
N LEU A 650 27.95 -15.31 -1.51
CA LEU A 650 26.65 -15.45 -2.17
C LEU A 650 25.72 -14.29 -1.85
N ASN A 651 26.00 -13.55 -0.77
CA ASN A 651 25.19 -12.44 -0.33
C ASN A 651 25.38 -11.21 -1.23
N SER A 652 24.31 -10.50 -1.56
CA SER A 652 24.35 -9.19 -2.21
C SER A 652 24.18 -8.10 -1.15
N PRO A 653 24.99 -7.03 -1.18
CA PRO A 653 24.85 -5.91 -0.25
C PRO A 653 23.64 -5.01 -0.57
N LEU A 654 22.99 -5.22 -1.72
CA LEU A 654 21.83 -4.43 -2.13
C LEU A 654 20.61 -4.78 -1.25
N PRO A 655 19.82 -3.79 -0.82
CA PRO A 655 18.61 -3.99 0.00
C PRO A 655 17.60 -4.94 -0.64
N VAL A 656 17.47 -4.84 -1.97
CA VAL A 656 16.73 -5.79 -2.82
C VAL A 656 17.65 -6.14 -3.98
N SER A 657 17.86 -7.43 -4.21
CA SER A 657 18.68 -7.91 -5.30
C SER A 657 17.80 -8.61 -6.34
N TYR A 658 17.94 -8.20 -7.58
CA TYR A 658 17.34 -8.86 -8.74
C TYR A 658 18.43 -9.56 -9.52
N THR A 659 18.28 -10.85 -9.79
CA THR A 659 19.19 -11.57 -10.68
C THR A 659 18.75 -11.34 -12.13
N HIS A 660 19.68 -10.86 -12.97
CA HIS A 660 19.49 -10.67 -14.41
C HIS A 660 18.42 -9.64 -14.81
N LEU A 661 18.43 -8.48 -14.14
CA LEU A 661 17.67 -7.32 -14.62
C LEU A 661 18.28 -6.77 -15.91
N ARG A 662 17.41 -6.31 -16.81
CA ARG A 662 17.81 -5.47 -17.92
C ARG A 662 18.43 -4.16 -17.41
N ALA A 663 19.49 -3.71 -18.06
CA ALA A 663 20.16 -2.44 -17.76
C ALA A 663 19.22 -1.22 -17.85
N HIS A 664 18.09 -1.35 -18.58
CA HIS A 664 17.08 -0.30 -18.77
C HIS A 664 15.92 -0.34 -17.79
N GLU A 665 15.83 -1.37 -16.96
CA GLU A 665 14.76 -1.58 -15.96
C GLU A 665 15.31 -1.58 -14.54
N THR A 666 16.49 -1.00 -14.33
CA THR A 666 16.88 -0.66 -12.97
C THR A 666 15.77 0.22 -12.40
N PRO A 667 15.05 -0.24 -11.37
CA PRO A 667 14.16 0.68 -10.68
C PRO A 667 15.03 1.85 -10.27
N GLU A 668 14.65 3.04 -10.64
CA GLU A 668 15.28 4.25 -10.12
C GLU A 668 15.18 4.21 -8.61
N HIS A 669 16.24 3.81 -8.01
CA HIS A 669 16.37 3.75 -6.56
C HIS A 669 16.68 5.12 -5.99
#